data_ab763c3dcba0acd3ddd198d567e0f347
#
_entry.id   ab763c3dcba0acd3ddd198d567e0f347
#
_cell.length_a   1.000
_cell.length_b   1.000
_cell.length_c   1.000
_cell.angle_alpha   90.00
_cell.angle_beta   90.00
_cell.angle_gamma   90.00
#
_symmetry.space_group_name_H-M   'P 1'
#
loop_
_entity.id
_entity.type
_entity.pdbx_description
1 polymer ?
#
loop_
_entity_poly.entity_id
_entity_poly.type
_entity_poly.pdbx_seq_one_letter_code
_entity_poly.pdbx_strand_id
1 'polypeptide(L)'
;MESEKESDKLIGKKREAPKKNDKKKNKSNKKQKQEDKKEKDEKKNEIAWKNIAFNQEKNLKNEKFEYYYKTQFSKLFPTPEKFEELISKLREKLPCVFRISKAHPFHEGYKNMLLDESFLKKLLNEQYNLIKIDLKNLTNFKEWINLVYNININRMELKKNDLLKNFHKFIQFGVDGGVISRQEAVSMIPPMLMQTKSTDHLLDMCAAPGSKTAQFLETIYEGYDFLDKKQYLKDTGFVLANDNNPQRAYMMVHQLKRLNTAGMVVVCHEAQLFPNLYNSEELNDKLFFDKILADVPCSSDAVMRKLPMKWKKWSTKEGFSLHKLQLQILKKGIQLLKLGGVISYSTCSLNPIENEAVVSEIMRNFSKNGELEILDVKSAFQGTDIIPHPGLDNWTVMIEDKEDKNKLNIIKDINDPLYIENKNIISESCFAQGDIKNFGLEKCNRFFPNDSDTSGFFIALIKKMKNLSEENNNKIKTTKPNISELKKNKEENCCYFVKKEFTEKINWIKNYYGIDDDFPFEQLVTFSKICKKINFVSLGVKNLLQLDKQQKLFIQNAGDKLFKANKQKDENAVNFCLYRVCQDGLMYLLPFMHKRIFFVDEKFFVGVLKKKEIKHDDIEDEEVKNNLKEIGSGCIVLVNVKNKPNENDKESKNYEQYLKNNFIDAFCCHNATTRLTTMINKEHQHIFELKYKIENILN
;
A
#
# COMPACT_ATOMS: atom_id res chain seq x y z
N MET A 1 17.93 55.06 -73.38
CA MET A 1 17.23 56.20 -72.80
C MET A 1 16.88 55.75 -71.40
N GLU A 2 17.71 56.18 -70.58
CA GLU A 2 17.42 57.11 -69.43
C GLU A 2 16.69 56.35 -68.34
N SER A 3 17.09 56.32 -67.14
CA SER A 3 18.07 56.98 -66.29
C SER A 3 17.62 56.66 -64.88
N GLU A 4 18.54 56.24 -64.07
CA GLU A 4 18.92 56.96 -62.83
C GLU A 4 17.73 57.23 -61.87
N LYS A 5 17.77 56.97 -60.62
CA LYS A 5 18.67 57.23 -59.50
C LYS A 5 18.16 56.69 -58.23
N GLU A 6 19.02 56.21 -57.44
CA GLU A 6 19.45 56.59 -56.06
C GLU A 6 18.53 56.16 -54.96
N SER A 7 18.93 55.72 -53.88
CA SER A 7 20.15 55.50 -53.06
C SER A 7 19.67 55.21 -51.66
N ASP A 8 20.39 54.33 -51.00
CA ASP A 8 20.62 54.33 -49.54
C ASP A 8 19.48 54.27 -48.55
N LYS A 9 19.36 53.05 -47.89
CA LYS A 9 19.63 53.02 -46.45
C LYS A 9 19.81 51.54 -45.98
N LEU A 10 21.04 51.20 -45.68
CA LEU A 10 21.46 50.11 -44.82
C LEU A 10 20.94 50.36 -43.40
N ILE A 11 20.11 49.43 -42.87
CA ILE A 11 20.06 49.15 -41.44
C ILE A 11 19.93 47.65 -41.30
N GLY A 12 20.88 47.03 -40.58
CA GLY A 12 21.08 45.60 -40.41
C GLY A 12 19.93 44.85 -39.75
N LYS A 13 19.47 43.82 -40.38
CA LYS A 13 18.71 42.76 -39.74
C LYS A 13 19.66 41.65 -39.36
N LYS A 14 19.97 41.55 -38.06
CA LYS A 14 20.59 40.34 -37.47
C LYS A 14 19.68 39.15 -37.75
N ARG A 15 20.19 38.15 -38.45
CA ARG A 15 19.57 36.84 -38.58
C ARG A 15 19.64 36.15 -37.22
N GLU A 16 18.50 35.99 -36.53
CA GLU A 16 18.38 35.08 -35.39
C GLU A 16 18.40 33.64 -35.89
N ALA A 17 19.30 32.82 -35.34
CA ALA A 17 19.36 31.41 -35.57
C ALA A 17 18.11 30.72 -34.96
N PRO A 18 17.52 29.70 -35.59
CA PRO A 18 16.30 29.05 -35.07
C PRO A 18 16.63 28.26 -33.78
N LYS A 19 15.90 28.57 -32.70
CA LYS A 19 16.00 27.89 -31.40
C LYS A 19 15.66 26.41 -31.57
N LYS A 20 16.65 25.53 -31.58
CA LYS A 20 16.54 24.06 -31.66
C LYS A 20 15.78 23.41 -30.48
N ASN A 21 15.54 24.14 -29.39
CA ASN A 21 14.93 23.61 -28.18
C ASN A 21 13.40 23.54 -28.19
N ASP A 22 12.70 24.37 -28.95
CA ASP A 22 11.22 24.34 -28.94
C ASP A 22 10.62 23.23 -29.78
N LYS A 23 11.34 22.71 -30.79
CA LYS A 23 10.88 21.56 -31.56
C LYS A 23 11.01 20.23 -30.81
N LYS A 24 11.96 20.10 -29.85
CA LYS A 24 12.06 18.89 -29.00
C LYS A 24 10.99 18.87 -27.90
N LYS A 25 10.67 20.01 -27.27
CA LYS A 25 9.59 20.11 -26.28
C LYS A 25 8.20 19.83 -26.87
N ASN A 26 7.94 20.32 -28.08
CA ASN A 26 6.66 20.06 -28.76
C ASN A 26 6.51 18.61 -29.25
N LYS A 27 7.60 17.89 -29.57
CA LYS A 27 7.55 16.48 -29.93
C LYS A 27 7.35 15.58 -28.68
N SER A 28 8.00 15.89 -27.54
CA SER A 28 7.80 15.16 -26.29
C SER A 28 6.38 15.35 -25.74
N ASN A 29 5.85 16.57 -25.74
CA ASN A 29 4.48 16.86 -25.31
C ASN A 29 3.42 16.22 -26.23
N LYS A 30 3.71 16.08 -27.53
CA LYS A 30 2.79 15.43 -28.47
C LYS A 30 2.81 13.91 -28.28
N LYS A 31 3.98 13.32 -27.98
CA LYS A 31 4.13 11.88 -27.69
C LYS A 31 3.47 11.53 -26.36
N GLN A 32 3.68 12.34 -25.33
CA GLN A 32 3.07 12.18 -24.03
C GLN A 32 1.53 12.31 -24.07
N LYS A 33 0.99 13.28 -24.81
CA LYS A 33 -0.46 13.39 -25.04
C LYS A 33 -1.06 12.22 -25.85
N GLN A 34 -0.28 11.60 -26.73
CA GLN A 34 -0.71 10.40 -27.45
C GLN A 34 -0.67 9.15 -26.56
N GLU A 35 0.33 9.03 -25.69
CA GLU A 35 0.43 7.96 -24.69
C GLU A 35 -0.69 8.08 -23.65
N ASP A 36 -0.95 9.28 -23.12
CA ASP A 36 -2.06 9.56 -22.18
C ASP A 36 -3.44 9.29 -22.81
N LYS A 37 -3.60 9.58 -24.10
CA LYS A 37 -4.84 9.28 -24.82
C LYS A 37 -5.03 7.79 -25.03
N LYS A 38 -3.95 7.08 -25.39
CA LYS A 38 -3.95 5.63 -25.58
C LYS A 38 -4.27 4.90 -24.26
N GLU A 39 -3.66 5.35 -23.14
CA GLU A 39 -3.92 4.82 -21.81
C GLU A 39 -5.37 5.10 -21.33
N LYS A 40 -5.93 6.28 -21.65
CA LYS A 40 -7.35 6.59 -21.39
C LYS A 40 -8.30 5.75 -22.23
N ASP A 41 -7.96 5.50 -23.48
CA ASP A 41 -8.77 4.68 -24.39
C ASP A 41 -8.65 3.20 -24.00
N GLU A 42 -7.49 2.72 -23.55
CA GLU A 42 -7.31 1.37 -23.00
C GLU A 42 -8.10 1.20 -21.70
N LYS A 43 -8.07 2.16 -20.77
CA LYS A 43 -8.89 2.15 -19.54
C LYS A 43 -10.39 2.21 -19.84
N LYS A 44 -10.79 3.00 -20.82
CA LYS A 44 -12.20 3.08 -21.27
C LYS A 44 -12.67 1.77 -21.88
N ASN A 45 -11.84 1.16 -22.71
CA ASN A 45 -12.10 -0.16 -23.30
C ASN A 45 -12.11 -1.26 -22.21
N GLU A 46 -11.20 -1.22 -21.25
CA GLU A 46 -11.17 -2.17 -20.11
C GLU A 46 -12.44 -2.06 -19.26
N ILE A 47 -12.94 -0.84 -19.01
CA ILE A 47 -14.20 -0.61 -18.28
C ILE A 47 -15.41 -1.08 -19.11
N ALA A 48 -15.44 -0.80 -20.42
CA ALA A 48 -16.49 -1.25 -21.31
C ALA A 48 -16.53 -2.79 -21.41
N TRP A 49 -15.36 -3.43 -21.53
CA TRP A 49 -15.25 -4.88 -21.55
C TRP A 49 -15.60 -5.53 -20.21
N LYS A 50 -15.23 -4.94 -19.07
CA LYS A 50 -15.67 -5.40 -17.74
C LYS A 50 -17.19 -5.39 -17.62
N ASN A 51 -17.85 -4.38 -18.17
CA ASN A 51 -19.31 -4.31 -18.16
C ASN A 51 -19.96 -5.33 -19.12
N ILE A 52 -19.39 -5.53 -20.30
CA ILE A 52 -19.90 -6.48 -21.30
C ILE A 52 -19.69 -7.93 -20.84
N ALA A 53 -18.52 -8.27 -20.27
CA ALA A 53 -18.20 -9.61 -19.84
C ALA A 53 -19.10 -10.10 -18.68
N PHE A 54 -19.44 -9.21 -17.72
CA PHE A 54 -20.38 -9.57 -16.65
C PHE A 54 -21.86 -9.57 -17.04
N ASN A 55 -22.23 -8.87 -18.09
CA ASN A 55 -23.61 -8.91 -18.63
C ASN A 55 -23.86 -10.10 -19.56
N GLN A 56 -22.80 -10.78 -20.01
CA GLN A 56 -22.86 -11.95 -20.88
C GLN A 56 -22.42 -13.22 -20.10
N GLU A 57 -23.05 -13.51 -18.98
CA GLU A 57 -22.72 -14.67 -18.10
C GLU A 57 -22.79 -16.04 -18.82
N LYS A 58 -23.35 -16.09 -20.05
CA LYS A 58 -23.51 -17.33 -20.84
C LYS A 58 -22.26 -17.81 -21.58
N ASN A 59 -21.14 -17.03 -21.64
CA ASN A 59 -19.99 -17.36 -22.51
C ASN A 59 -18.60 -17.25 -21.83
N LEU A 60 -18.52 -17.44 -20.51
CA LEU A 60 -17.22 -17.52 -19.82
C LEU A 60 -16.69 -18.97 -19.91
N LYS A 61 -16.15 -19.35 -21.07
CA LYS A 61 -15.58 -20.66 -21.34
C LYS A 61 -14.22 -20.51 -22.03
N ASN A 62 -13.26 -21.35 -21.63
CA ASN A 62 -11.98 -21.51 -22.32
C ASN A 62 -11.53 -22.98 -22.20
N GLU A 63 -11.68 -23.72 -23.28
CA GLU A 63 -11.42 -25.16 -23.33
C GLU A 63 -9.96 -25.51 -23.02
N LYS A 64 -9.01 -24.65 -23.45
CA LYS A 64 -7.59 -24.83 -23.11
C LYS A 64 -7.34 -24.69 -21.61
N PHE A 65 -7.93 -23.69 -20.97
CA PHE A 65 -7.84 -23.48 -19.54
C PHE A 65 -8.40 -24.66 -18.78
N GLU A 66 -9.61 -25.10 -19.15
CA GLU A 66 -10.30 -26.23 -18.50
C GLU A 66 -9.50 -27.53 -18.69
N TYR A 67 -8.99 -27.82 -19.90
CA TYR A 67 -8.14 -28.98 -20.17
C TYR A 67 -6.82 -28.93 -19.37
N TYR A 68 -6.14 -27.76 -19.37
CA TYR A 68 -4.88 -27.58 -18.65
C TYR A 68 -5.05 -27.88 -17.16
N TYR A 69 -6.01 -27.21 -16.51
CA TYR A 69 -6.19 -27.37 -15.06
C TYR A 69 -6.80 -28.72 -14.65
N LYS A 70 -7.64 -29.31 -15.49
CA LYS A 70 -8.11 -30.69 -15.27
C LYS A 70 -6.96 -31.67 -15.21
N THR A 71 -5.95 -31.48 -16.08
CA THR A 71 -4.75 -32.31 -16.08
C THR A 71 -3.87 -32.04 -14.86
N GLN A 72 -3.60 -30.76 -14.54
CA GLN A 72 -2.75 -30.38 -13.40
C GLN A 72 -3.32 -30.84 -12.06
N PHE A 73 -4.63 -30.79 -11.89
CA PHE A 73 -5.31 -31.03 -10.61
C PHE A 73 -6.02 -32.38 -10.53
N SER A 74 -5.70 -33.32 -11.40
CA SER A 74 -6.32 -34.64 -11.44
C SER A 74 -6.29 -35.40 -10.09
N LYS A 75 -5.22 -35.19 -9.28
CA LYS A 75 -5.13 -35.76 -7.92
C LYS A 75 -5.96 -34.99 -6.89
N LEU A 76 -6.11 -33.66 -7.02
CA LEU A 76 -6.83 -32.81 -6.08
C LEU A 76 -8.35 -32.88 -6.34
N PHE A 77 -8.75 -32.97 -7.60
CA PHE A 77 -10.12 -33.10 -8.05
C PHE A 77 -10.28 -34.39 -8.85
N PRO A 78 -10.40 -35.53 -8.16
CA PRO A 78 -10.35 -36.85 -8.83
C PRO A 78 -11.61 -37.18 -9.63
N THR A 79 -12.71 -36.47 -9.42
CA THR A 79 -13.94 -36.67 -10.19
C THR A 79 -14.26 -35.46 -11.07
N PRO A 80 -14.90 -35.66 -12.24
CA PRO A 80 -15.30 -34.54 -13.12
C PRO A 80 -16.19 -33.52 -12.43
N GLU A 81 -17.06 -33.93 -11.54
CA GLU A 81 -18.02 -33.08 -10.81
C GLU A 81 -17.29 -32.09 -9.91
N LYS A 82 -16.29 -32.54 -9.13
CA LYS A 82 -15.47 -31.65 -8.26
C LYS A 82 -14.69 -30.63 -9.07
N PHE A 83 -14.17 -31.01 -10.24
CA PHE A 83 -13.50 -30.07 -11.12
C PHE A 83 -14.48 -29.04 -11.70
N GLU A 84 -15.70 -29.47 -12.09
CA GLU A 84 -16.72 -28.55 -12.61
C GLU A 84 -17.22 -27.57 -11.53
N GLU A 85 -17.26 -27.96 -10.26
CA GLU A 85 -17.52 -27.06 -9.14
C GLU A 85 -16.50 -25.91 -9.10
N LEU A 86 -15.20 -26.21 -9.25
CA LEU A 86 -14.14 -25.20 -9.33
C LEU A 86 -14.38 -24.26 -10.52
N ILE A 87 -14.64 -24.81 -11.71
CA ILE A 87 -14.84 -24.03 -12.94
C ILE A 87 -16.10 -23.16 -12.82
N SER A 88 -17.20 -23.73 -12.30
CA SER A 88 -18.44 -23.01 -12.05
C SER A 88 -18.21 -21.83 -11.10
N LYS A 89 -17.49 -22.06 -10.00
CA LYS A 89 -17.18 -21.01 -9.02
C LYS A 89 -16.29 -19.90 -9.58
N LEU A 90 -15.35 -20.23 -10.45
CA LEU A 90 -14.52 -19.25 -11.16
C LEU A 90 -15.33 -18.32 -12.10
N ARG A 91 -16.51 -18.77 -12.54
CA ARG A 91 -17.45 -17.97 -13.37
C ARG A 91 -18.34 -17.04 -12.54
N GLU A 92 -18.49 -17.30 -11.25
CA GLU A 92 -19.28 -16.46 -10.35
C GLU A 92 -18.58 -15.14 -9.99
N LYS A 93 -19.36 -14.14 -9.60
CA LYS A 93 -18.81 -12.87 -9.10
C LYS A 93 -18.22 -13.03 -7.69
N LEU A 94 -17.10 -12.37 -7.44
CA LEU A 94 -16.48 -12.38 -6.14
C LEU A 94 -17.24 -11.48 -5.16
N PRO A 95 -17.54 -11.94 -3.93
CA PRO A 95 -18.11 -11.10 -2.88
C PRO A 95 -17.18 -9.96 -2.47
N CYS A 96 -17.73 -8.90 -1.86
CA CYS A 96 -16.94 -7.78 -1.37
C CYS A 96 -16.44 -8.08 0.04
N VAL A 97 -15.12 -8.07 0.24
CA VAL A 97 -14.47 -8.31 1.53
C VAL A 97 -13.71 -7.06 1.97
N PHE A 98 -13.77 -6.78 3.26
CA PHE A 98 -12.98 -5.72 3.90
C PHE A 98 -12.60 -6.13 5.32
N ARG A 99 -11.56 -5.51 5.86
CA ARG A 99 -11.19 -5.62 7.27
C ARG A 99 -11.22 -4.26 7.95
N ILE A 100 -11.49 -4.25 9.25
CA ILE A 100 -11.36 -3.09 10.14
C ILE A 100 -9.93 -3.07 10.69
N SER A 101 -9.26 -1.93 10.64
CA SER A 101 -7.89 -1.75 11.13
C SER A 101 -7.87 -1.53 12.64
N LYS A 102 -7.32 -2.47 13.42
CA LYS A 102 -7.16 -2.31 14.87
C LYS A 102 -6.20 -1.19 15.27
N ALA A 103 -5.28 -0.80 14.38
CA ALA A 103 -4.39 0.32 14.63
C ALA A 103 -5.11 1.67 14.59
N HIS A 104 -6.32 1.74 14.02
CA HIS A 104 -7.07 2.98 13.95
C HIS A 104 -7.84 3.26 15.24
N PRO A 105 -7.71 4.45 15.87
CA PRO A 105 -8.36 4.76 17.16
C PRO A 105 -9.88 4.59 17.17
N PHE A 106 -10.56 4.78 16.04
CA PHE A 106 -12.02 4.66 15.91
C PHE A 106 -12.49 3.25 15.49
N HIS A 107 -11.63 2.21 15.50
CA HIS A 107 -11.99 0.88 15.00
C HIS A 107 -13.18 0.24 15.72
N GLU A 108 -13.22 0.30 17.06
CA GLU A 108 -14.36 -0.25 17.83
C GLU A 108 -15.65 0.54 17.60
N GLY A 109 -15.58 1.88 17.52
CA GLY A 109 -16.74 2.71 17.19
C GLY A 109 -17.32 2.38 15.82
N TYR A 110 -16.46 2.20 14.81
CA TYR A 110 -16.86 1.80 13.46
C TYR A 110 -17.48 0.40 13.43
N LYS A 111 -16.86 -0.57 14.13
CA LYS A 111 -17.37 -1.93 14.29
C LYS A 111 -18.76 -1.95 14.93
N ASN A 112 -18.94 -1.19 16.01
CA ASN A 112 -20.24 -1.09 16.69
C ASN A 112 -21.32 -0.51 15.78
N MET A 113 -21.02 0.53 14.98
CA MET A 113 -21.93 1.06 13.97
C MET A 113 -22.25 0.00 12.88
N LEU A 114 -21.27 -0.77 12.43
CA LEU A 114 -21.47 -1.81 11.42
C LEU A 114 -22.36 -2.96 11.92
N LEU A 115 -22.34 -3.25 13.23
CA LEU A 115 -23.12 -4.31 13.87
C LEU A 115 -24.45 -3.82 14.43
N ASP A 116 -24.68 -2.51 14.48
CA ASP A 116 -25.94 -1.93 14.95
C ASP A 116 -27.01 -2.02 13.87
N GLU A 117 -27.95 -2.95 14.08
CA GLU A 117 -29.06 -3.19 13.16
C GLU A 117 -29.94 -1.93 12.98
N SER A 118 -30.10 -1.12 14.02
CA SER A 118 -30.89 0.12 13.96
C SER A 118 -30.21 1.15 13.05
N PHE A 119 -28.89 1.23 13.11
CA PHE A 119 -28.08 2.08 12.23
C PHE A 119 -28.10 1.58 10.77
N LEU A 120 -27.96 0.26 10.56
CA LEU A 120 -28.05 -0.34 9.22
C LEU A 120 -29.44 -0.13 8.59
N LYS A 121 -30.52 -0.27 9.37
CA LYS A 121 -31.89 0.03 8.92
C LYS A 121 -32.02 1.48 8.45
N LYS A 122 -31.44 2.44 9.18
CA LYS A 122 -31.40 3.86 8.74
C LYS A 122 -30.61 4.07 7.47
N LEU A 123 -29.46 3.41 7.31
CA LEU A 123 -28.64 3.50 6.10
C LEU A 123 -29.32 2.94 4.84
N LEU A 124 -30.13 1.89 5.02
CA LEU A 124 -30.80 1.16 3.94
C LEU A 124 -32.26 1.59 3.76
N ASN A 125 -32.71 2.57 4.57
CA ASN A 125 -34.09 2.99 4.65
C ASN A 125 -35.02 1.80 5.01
N GLU A 126 -36.32 1.91 4.73
CA GLU A 126 -37.30 0.84 5.01
C GLU A 126 -37.08 -0.45 4.20
N GLN A 127 -36.09 -0.46 3.32
CA GLN A 127 -35.79 -1.59 2.43
C GLN A 127 -34.77 -2.58 3.02
N TYR A 128 -34.35 -2.39 4.28
CA TYR A 128 -33.45 -3.32 4.98
C TYR A 128 -33.95 -4.79 4.92
N ASN A 129 -35.26 -4.99 5.02
CA ASN A 129 -35.88 -6.33 4.96
C ASN A 129 -35.84 -6.96 3.56
N LEU A 130 -35.66 -6.17 2.48
CA LEU A 130 -35.56 -6.64 1.11
C LEU A 130 -34.11 -7.00 0.73
N ILE A 131 -33.14 -6.36 1.39
CA ILE A 131 -31.73 -6.55 1.15
C ILE A 131 -31.12 -7.16 2.43
N LYS A 132 -31.17 -8.49 2.54
CA LYS A 132 -30.39 -9.20 3.59
C LYS A 132 -28.92 -8.99 3.28
N ILE A 133 -28.29 -7.99 3.91
CA ILE A 133 -26.84 -7.88 3.96
C ILE A 133 -26.39 -8.96 4.96
N ASP A 134 -25.98 -10.09 4.42
CA ASP A 134 -25.36 -11.14 5.21
C ASP A 134 -23.89 -10.74 5.45
N LEU A 135 -23.66 -10.14 6.61
CA LEU A 135 -22.32 -9.86 7.12
C LEU A 135 -21.79 -11.14 7.75
N LYS A 136 -21.22 -12.01 6.94
CA LYS A 136 -20.46 -13.14 7.48
C LYS A 136 -19.14 -12.61 8.03
N ASN A 137 -19.00 -12.69 9.34
CA ASN A 137 -17.70 -12.63 9.95
C ASN A 137 -16.97 -13.91 9.52
N LEU A 138 -15.83 -13.79 8.83
CA LEU A 138 -14.93 -14.91 8.55
C LEU A 138 -14.26 -15.29 9.88
N THR A 139 -15.07 -15.84 10.81
CA THR A 139 -14.67 -16.19 12.17
C THR A 139 -13.63 -17.30 12.18
N ASN A 140 -12.73 -17.23 13.11
CA ASN A 140 -11.81 -18.22 13.65
C ASN A 140 -10.34 -18.19 13.22
N PHE A 141 -9.85 -17.18 12.54
CA PHE A 141 -8.42 -16.93 12.63
C PHE A 141 -8.14 -16.18 13.95
N LYS A 142 -7.80 -16.90 15.02
CA LYS A 142 -7.44 -16.40 16.37
C LYS A 142 -7.26 -14.88 16.44
N GLU A 143 -8.13 -14.19 17.19
CA GLU A 143 -8.04 -12.77 17.59
C GLU A 143 -7.96 -11.70 16.45
N TRP A 144 -7.35 -12.03 15.32
CA TRP A 144 -7.12 -11.10 14.22
C TRP A 144 -8.33 -10.91 13.31
N ILE A 145 -9.17 -11.92 13.18
CA ILE A 145 -10.22 -11.99 12.15
C ILE A 145 -11.62 -11.61 12.65
N ASN A 146 -11.79 -11.32 13.92
CA ASN A 146 -13.05 -10.72 14.38
C ASN A 146 -13.40 -9.37 13.68
N LEU A 147 -12.54 -8.93 12.75
CA LEU A 147 -12.66 -7.67 12.04
C LEU A 147 -12.68 -7.81 10.51
N VAL A 148 -12.75 -9.04 9.98
CA VAL A 148 -12.91 -9.27 8.54
C VAL A 148 -14.36 -9.61 8.23
N TYR A 149 -14.95 -8.85 7.33
CA TYR A 149 -16.36 -8.98 6.94
C TYR A 149 -16.47 -9.28 5.46
N ASN A 150 -17.20 -10.34 5.15
CA ASN A 150 -17.66 -10.66 3.80
C ASN A 150 -19.10 -10.16 3.64
N ILE A 151 -19.36 -9.47 2.54
CA ILE A 151 -20.70 -9.04 2.16
C ILE A 151 -21.12 -9.87 0.95
N ASN A 152 -22.27 -10.52 1.01
CA ASN A 152 -22.86 -11.31 -0.08
C ASN A 152 -23.22 -10.47 -1.34
N ILE A 153 -22.79 -9.24 -1.40
CA ILE A 153 -23.00 -8.26 -2.48
C ILE A 153 -21.66 -8.05 -3.18
N ASN A 154 -21.63 -8.15 -4.51
CA ASN A 154 -20.42 -7.85 -5.24
C ASN A 154 -20.19 -6.33 -5.38
N ARG A 155 -18.94 -5.95 -5.69
CA ARG A 155 -18.53 -4.55 -5.76
C ARG A 155 -19.35 -3.70 -6.75
N MET A 156 -19.82 -4.30 -7.85
CA MET A 156 -20.59 -3.57 -8.88
C MET A 156 -22.02 -3.32 -8.41
N GLU A 157 -22.63 -4.27 -7.76
CA GLU A 157 -23.96 -4.12 -7.13
C GLU A 157 -23.91 -3.06 -6.03
N LEU A 158 -22.92 -3.16 -5.14
CA LEU A 158 -22.72 -2.17 -4.07
C LEU A 158 -22.60 -0.73 -4.61
N LYS A 159 -21.95 -0.55 -5.77
CA LYS A 159 -21.74 0.76 -6.38
C LYS A 159 -22.92 1.27 -7.21
N LYS A 160 -23.66 0.38 -7.88
CA LYS A 160 -24.66 0.75 -8.89
C LYS A 160 -26.09 0.68 -8.36
N ASN A 161 -26.34 -0.02 -7.28
CA ASN A 161 -27.66 -0.14 -6.70
C ASN A 161 -27.97 1.08 -5.84
N ASP A 162 -28.97 1.86 -6.23
CA ASP A 162 -29.38 3.08 -5.52
C ASP A 162 -29.81 2.79 -4.08
N LEU A 163 -30.36 1.59 -3.81
CA LEU A 163 -30.76 1.17 -2.47
C LEU A 163 -29.55 0.99 -1.51
N LEU A 164 -28.38 0.72 -2.07
CA LEU A 164 -27.13 0.50 -1.33
C LEU A 164 -26.28 1.79 -1.25
N LYS A 165 -26.75 2.89 -1.80
CA LYS A 165 -25.96 4.13 -1.95
C LYS A 165 -25.41 4.64 -0.60
N ASN A 166 -26.22 4.69 0.44
CA ASN A 166 -25.79 5.17 1.75
C ASN A 166 -24.86 4.17 2.44
N PHE A 167 -25.14 2.88 2.32
CA PHE A 167 -24.24 1.84 2.81
C PHE A 167 -22.89 1.88 2.06
N HIS A 168 -22.90 2.09 0.75
CA HIS A 168 -21.68 2.30 -0.04
C HIS A 168 -20.89 3.53 0.43
N LYS A 169 -21.57 4.66 0.73
CA LYS A 169 -20.93 5.85 1.30
C LYS A 169 -20.30 5.56 2.66
N PHE A 170 -21.01 4.86 3.55
CA PHE A 170 -20.48 4.46 4.86
C PHE A 170 -19.19 3.66 4.74
N ILE A 171 -19.17 2.61 3.88
CA ILE A 171 -17.97 1.84 3.58
C ILE A 171 -16.87 2.73 2.97
N GLN A 172 -17.24 3.65 2.06
CA GLN A 172 -16.28 4.55 1.43
C GLN A 172 -15.62 5.49 2.46
N PHE A 173 -16.40 6.05 3.39
CA PHE A 173 -15.88 6.92 4.46
C PHE A 173 -14.92 6.17 5.38
N GLY A 174 -15.23 4.92 5.74
CA GLY A 174 -14.31 4.09 6.50
C GLY A 174 -13.00 3.80 5.73
N VAL A 175 -13.07 3.58 4.40
CA VAL A 175 -11.89 3.40 3.55
C VAL A 175 -11.07 4.69 3.46
N ASP A 176 -11.72 5.82 3.20
CA ASP A 176 -11.05 7.11 3.02
C ASP A 176 -10.33 7.53 4.31
N GLY A 177 -10.95 7.29 5.46
CA GLY A 177 -10.38 7.59 6.76
C GLY A 177 -9.40 6.56 7.30
N GLY A 178 -9.14 5.45 6.60
CA GLY A 178 -8.18 4.44 7.03
C GLY A 178 -8.68 3.46 8.10
N VAL A 179 -9.96 3.57 8.53
CA VAL A 179 -10.56 2.65 9.51
C VAL A 179 -10.74 1.27 8.93
N ILE A 180 -11.08 1.18 7.64
CA ILE A 180 -11.22 -0.10 6.94
C ILE A 180 -10.34 -0.18 5.70
N SER A 181 -9.93 -1.40 5.36
CA SER A 181 -9.19 -1.73 4.16
C SER A 181 -9.96 -2.76 3.34
N ARG A 182 -10.25 -2.43 2.06
CA ARG A 182 -10.82 -3.41 1.13
C ARG A 182 -9.71 -4.32 0.61
N GLN A 183 -9.82 -5.58 0.93
CA GLN A 183 -8.85 -6.59 0.51
C GLN A 183 -9.57 -7.92 0.36
N GLU A 184 -9.15 -8.72 -0.60
CA GLU A 184 -9.68 -10.07 -0.73
C GLU A 184 -9.18 -10.99 0.38
N ALA A 185 -10.03 -11.92 0.82
CA ALA A 185 -9.75 -12.81 1.95
C ALA A 185 -8.41 -13.57 1.79
N VAL A 186 -8.21 -14.29 0.68
CA VAL A 186 -6.95 -15.03 0.45
C VAL A 186 -5.71 -14.14 0.35
N SER A 187 -5.89 -12.88 -0.07
CA SER A 187 -4.81 -11.90 -0.13
C SER A 187 -4.39 -11.41 1.27
N MET A 188 -5.21 -11.63 2.30
CA MET A 188 -4.87 -11.29 3.70
C MET A 188 -4.02 -12.38 4.37
N ILE A 189 -3.98 -13.60 3.82
CA ILE A 189 -3.35 -14.76 4.44
C ILE A 189 -1.82 -14.62 4.57
N PRO A 190 -1.04 -14.20 3.53
CA PRO A 190 0.41 -14.11 3.65
C PRO A 190 0.89 -13.24 4.84
N PRO A 191 0.42 -11.99 5.02
CA PRO A 191 0.82 -11.19 6.17
C PRO A 191 0.45 -11.82 7.52
N MET A 192 -0.68 -12.51 7.61
CA MET A 192 -1.13 -13.18 8.84
C MET A 192 -0.21 -14.33 9.23
N LEU A 193 0.11 -15.21 8.27
CA LEU A 193 0.97 -16.37 8.51
C LEU A 193 2.40 -16.00 8.88
N MET A 194 2.84 -14.79 8.51
CA MET A 194 4.18 -14.30 8.83
C MET A 194 4.36 -13.91 10.30
N GLN A 195 3.29 -13.80 11.09
CA GLN A 195 3.33 -13.50 12.53
C GLN A 195 4.23 -12.28 12.85
N THR A 196 3.92 -11.15 12.23
CA THR A 196 4.69 -9.91 12.35
C THR A 196 4.66 -9.36 13.77
N LYS A 197 5.80 -8.88 14.25
CA LYS A 197 5.97 -8.19 15.53
C LYS A 197 6.10 -6.69 15.32
N SER A 198 5.77 -5.89 16.33
CA SER A 198 5.88 -4.42 16.28
C SER A 198 7.30 -3.90 16.04
N THR A 199 8.33 -4.74 16.24
CA THR A 199 9.75 -4.40 16.05
C THR A 199 10.34 -4.96 14.76
N ASP A 200 9.56 -5.70 13.93
CA ASP A 200 10.08 -6.34 12.73
C ASP A 200 10.38 -5.31 11.61
N HIS A 201 11.49 -5.49 10.95
CA HIS A 201 11.85 -4.79 9.72
C HIS A 201 11.34 -5.61 8.53
N LEU A 202 10.37 -5.06 7.80
CA LEU A 202 9.70 -5.76 6.71
C LEU A 202 10.03 -5.15 5.35
N LEU A 203 10.15 -6.03 4.34
CA LEU A 203 10.22 -5.66 2.92
C LEU A 203 9.04 -6.30 2.18
N ASP A 204 8.21 -5.47 1.54
CA ASP A 204 7.22 -5.90 0.57
C ASP A 204 7.77 -5.63 -0.83
N MET A 205 8.18 -6.69 -1.53
CA MET A 205 8.98 -6.57 -2.77
C MET A 205 8.18 -6.13 -3.99
N CYS A 206 6.86 -6.40 -4.02
CA CYS A 206 5.96 -6.09 -5.14
C CYS A 206 4.64 -5.52 -4.61
N ALA A 207 4.73 -4.43 -3.85
CA ALA A 207 3.74 -3.99 -2.89
C ALA A 207 2.45 -3.41 -3.49
N ALA A 208 2.50 -2.74 -4.67
CA ALA A 208 1.33 -2.03 -5.17
C ALA A 208 0.16 -2.96 -5.52
N PRO A 209 -1.07 -2.61 -5.11
CA PRO A 209 -1.54 -1.30 -4.65
C PRO A 209 -1.36 -0.99 -3.15
N GLY A 210 -0.74 -1.87 -2.33
CA GLY A 210 -0.40 -1.61 -0.94
C GLY A 210 -1.32 -2.26 0.11
N SER A 211 -2.24 -3.16 -0.28
CA SER A 211 -3.19 -3.75 0.67
C SER A 211 -2.52 -4.67 1.71
N LYS A 212 -1.51 -5.46 1.30
CA LYS A 212 -0.72 -6.32 2.20
C LYS A 212 0.26 -5.48 3.04
N THR A 213 0.87 -4.45 2.41
CA THR A 213 1.69 -3.45 3.11
C THR A 213 0.90 -2.75 4.22
N ALA A 214 -0.35 -2.34 3.93
CA ALA A 214 -1.25 -1.73 4.92
C ALA A 214 -1.48 -2.67 6.12
N GLN A 215 -1.70 -3.96 5.85
CA GLN A 215 -1.90 -4.98 6.87
C GLN A 215 -0.68 -5.13 7.79
N PHE A 216 0.55 -5.09 7.26
CA PHE A 216 1.77 -5.08 8.07
C PHE A 216 1.87 -3.82 8.92
N LEU A 217 1.62 -2.64 8.35
CA LEU A 217 1.64 -1.38 9.10
C LEU A 217 0.59 -1.38 10.23
N GLU A 218 -0.60 -1.88 9.97
CA GLU A 218 -1.65 -2.03 10.98
C GLU A 218 -1.18 -2.94 12.13
N THR A 219 -0.46 -4.03 11.84
CA THR A 219 0.08 -4.93 12.88
C THR A 219 1.20 -4.27 13.68
N ILE A 220 2.13 -3.54 13.04
CA ILE A 220 3.24 -2.86 13.72
C ILE A 220 2.71 -1.79 14.68
N TYR A 221 1.63 -1.09 14.28
CA TYR A 221 1.06 0.02 15.05
C TYR A 221 -0.15 -0.39 15.90
N GLU A 222 -0.49 -1.68 15.98
CA GLU A 222 -1.54 -2.17 16.90
C GLU A 222 -1.14 -1.85 18.35
N GLY A 223 -2.01 -1.13 19.06
CA GLY A 223 -1.77 -0.71 20.45
C GLY A 223 -0.72 0.39 20.61
N TYR A 224 -0.29 1.06 19.51
CA TYR A 224 0.61 2.21 19.61
C TYR A 224 -0.10 3.40 20.27
N ASP A 225 0.41 3.86 21.41
CA ASP A 225 -0.09 5.02 22.12
C ASP A 225 0.63 6.30 21.66
N PHE A 226 -0.03 7.09 20.81
CA PHE A 226 0.51 8.35 20.30
C PHE A 226 0.71 9.43 21.40
N LEU A 227 0.09 9.28 22.55
CA LEU A 227 0.22 10.23 23.65
C LEU A 227 1.37 9.84 24.62
N ASP A 228 1.94 8.65 24.50
CA ASP A 228 3.10 8.21 25.30
C ASP A 228 4.41 8.65 24.62
N LYS A 229 5.04 9.70 25.16
CA LYS A 229 6.33 10.23 24.68
C LYS A 229 7.42 9.15 24.58
N LYS A 230 7.40 8.14 25.46
CA LYS A 230 8.39 7.05 25.46
C LYS A 230 8.28 6.14 24.21
N GLN A 231 7.12 6.10 23.56
CA GLN A 231 6.94 5.31 22.32
C GLN A 231 7.82 5.82 21.18
N TYR A 232 8.11 7.12 21.15
CA TYR A 232 8.91 7.77 20.09
C TYR A 232 10.40 7.41 20.15
N LEU A 233 10.87 6.94 21.29
CA LEU A 233 12.26 6.53 21.54
C LEU A 233 12.46 5.02 21.41
N LYS A 234 11.38 4.26 21.31
CA LYS A 234 11.47 2.81 21.11
C LYS A 234 11.79 2.51 19.65
N ASP A 235 12.61 1.49 19.44
CA ASP A 235 12.84 0.94 18.11
C ASP A 235 11.57 0.23 17.64
N THR A 236 10.79 0.95 16.83
CA THR A 236 9.60 0.41 16.18
C THR A 236 9.98 -0.15 14.83
N GLY A 237 9.35 -1.27 14.47
CA GLY A 237 9.47 -1.84 13.14
C GLY A 237 9.03 -0.86 12.04
N PHE A 238 9.33 -1.23 10.82
CA PHE A 238 8.90 -0.47 9.64
C PHE A 238 8.56 -1.40 8.48
N VAL A 239 7.84 -0.87 7.51
CA VAL A 239 7.59 -1.54 6.23
C VAL A 239 8.21 -0.74 5.09
N LEU A 240 9.15 -1.37 4.39
CA LEU A 240 9.71 -0.87 3.14
C LEU A 240 8.93 -1.49 1.98
N ALA A 241 8.05 -0.69 1.37
CA ALA A 241 7.17 -1.11 0.29
C ALA A 241 7.75 -0.73 -1.06
N ASN A 242 8.01 -1.71 -1.91
CA ASN A 242 8.61 -1.54 -3.23
C ASN A 242 7.64 -1.87 -4.36
N ASP A 243 7.68 -1.09 -5.44
CA ASP A 243 7.07 -1.46 -6.72
C ASP A 243 7.91 -0.89 -7.87
N ASN A 244 8.08 -1.64 -8.96
CA ASN A 244 8.90 -1.21 -10.09
C ASN A 244 8.26 -0.11 -10.96
N ASN A 245 6.96 0.14 -10.79
CA ASN A 245 6.23 1.14 -11.55
C ASN A 245 6.03 2.41 -10.73
N PRO A 246 6.60 3.57 -11.15
CA PRO A 246 6.48 4.83 -10.40
C PRO A 246 5.06 5.31 -10.20
N GLN A 247 4.16 5.07 -11.15
CA GLN A 247 2.76 5.48 -11.04
C GLN A 247 2.02 4.61 -10.01
N ARG A 248 2.28 3.29 -10.00
CA ARG A 248 1.72 2.38 -8.99
C ARG A 248 2.28 2.69 -7.61
N ALA A 249 3.59 2.97 -7.48
CA ALA A 249 4.22 3.39 -6.24
C ALA A 249 3.60 4.71 -5.72
N TYR A 250 3.37 5.69 -6.59
CA TYR A 250 2.69 6.93 -6.22
C TYR A 250 1.25 6.71 -5.73
N MET A 251 0.48 5.87 -6.43
CA MET A 251 -0.87 5.50 -5.98
C MET A 251 -0.84 4.77 -4.62
N MET A 252 0.14 3.89 -4.42
CA MET A 252 0.34 3.17 -3.16
C MET A 252 0.61 4.15 -2.00
N VAL A 253 1.41 5.20 -2.20
CA VAL A 253 1.61 6.27 -1.21
C VAL A 253 0.26 6.86 -0.78
N HIS A 254 -0.65 7.16 -1.73
CA HIS A 254 -1.98 7.68 -1.40
C HIS A 254 -2.84 6.68 -0.61
N GLN A 255 -2.72 5.39 -0.92
CA GLN A 255 -3.43 4.34 -0.20
C GLN A 255 -2.93 4.17 1.24
N LEU A 256 -1.61 4.22 1.45
CA LEU A 256 -0.98 3.96 2.74
C LEU A 256 -1.03 5.17 3.68
N LYS A 257 -0.99 6.40 3.16
CA LYS A 257 -1.07 7.62 3.98
C LYS A 257 -2.30 7.71 4.87
N ARG A 258 -3.39 7.02 4.50
CA ARG A 258 -4.61 6.97 5.30
C ARG A 258 -4.43 6.29 6.66
N LEU A 259 -3.36 5.50 6.82
CA LEU A 259 -3.04 4.83 8.07
C LEU A 259 -2.33 5.73 9.08
N ASN A 260 -1.84 6.89 8.65
CA ASN A 260 -1.10 7.87 9.47
C ASN A 260 0.00 7.20 10.30
N THR A 261 0.92 6.46 9.63
CA THR A 261 1.97 5.70 10.28
C THR A 261 3.38 6.17 9.90
N ALA A 262 4.20 6.52 10.89
CA ALA A 262 5.57 6.98 10.69
C ALA A 262 6.54 5.86 10.25
N GLY A 263 6.13 4.59 10.33
CA GLY A 263 6.92 3.40 9.96
C GLY A 263 6.84 3.01 8.48
N MET A 264 6.25 3.82 7.63
CA MET A 264 6.09 3.55 6.21
C MET A 264 7.23 4.15 5.39
N VAL A 265 7.81 3.34 4.48
CA VAL A 265 8.70 3.82 3.40
C VAL A 265 8.26 3.23 2.08
N VAL A 266 8.07 4.06 1.06
CA VAL A 266 7.73 3.63 -0.30
C VAL A 266 8.89 3.94 -1.24
N VAL A 267 9.35 2.93 -1.96
CA VAL A 267 10.46 3.02 -2.92
C VAL A 267 10.07 2.46 -4.28
N CYS A 268 10.89 2.77 -5.30
CA CYS A 268 10.63 2.35 -6.67
C CYS A 268 11.85 1.67 -7.28
N HIS A 269 11.88 0.33 -7.21
CA HIS A 269 12.95 -0.50 -7.76
C HIS A 269 12.40 -1.74 -8.46
N GLU A 270 13.15 -2.26 -9.41
CA GLU A 270 12.96 -3.64 -9.87
C GLU A 270 13.29 -4.59 -8.71
N ALA A 271 12.34 -5.42 -8.30
CA ALA A 271 12.46 -6.26 -7.10
C ALA A 271 13.66 -7.22 -7.16
N GLN A 272 13.95 -7.80 -8.33
CA GLN A 272 15.08 -8.70 -8.55
C GLN A 272 16.44 -7.98 -8.47
N LEU A 273 16.46 -6.65 -8.60
CA LEU A 273 17.66 -5.79 -8.54
C LEU A 273 17.66 -4.92 -7.29
N PHE A 274 16.82 -5.21 -6.31
CA PHE A 274 16.71 -4.39 -5.10
C PHE A 274 18.09 -4.18 -4.45
N PRO A 275 18.45 -2.92 -4.06
CA PRO A 275 19.79 -2.62 -3.57
C PRO A 275 20.07 -3.32 -2.22
N ASN A 276 21.32 -3.72 -2.02
CA ASN A 276 21.81 -4.07 -0.70
C ASN A 276 22.15 -2.78 0.06
N LEU A 277 21.70 -2.65 1.28
CA LEU A 277 21.97 -1.52 2.16
C LEU A 277 23.04 -1.91 3.18
N TYR A 278 24.02 -1.02 3.41
CA TYR A 278 25.17 -1.27 4.26
C TYR A 278 25.38 -0.12 5.25
N ASN A 279 25.74 -0.43 6.48
CA ASN A 279 25.99 0.56 7.52
C ASN A 279 27.39 1.21 7.41
N SER A 280 28.38 0.48 6.94
CA SER A 280 29.77 0.95 6.82
C SER A 280 30.41 0.54 5.49
N GLU A 281 31.58 1.13 5.20
CA GLU A 281 32.41 0.70 4.07
C GLU A 281 32.95 -0.73 4.30
N GLU A 282 33.01 -1.17 5.53
CA GLU A 282 33.27 -2.56 5.91
C GLU A 282 31.98 -3.37 5.72
N LEU A 283 32.02 -4.32 4.80
CA LEU A 283 30.92 -5.17 4.30
C LEU A 283 30.12 -5.96 5.34
N ASN A 284 30.41 -5.81 6.65
CA ASN A 284 29.87 -6.64 7.71
C ASN A 284 28.50 -6.19 8.23
N ASP A 285 28.11 -4.92 8.02
CA ASP A 285 26.87 -4.37 8.54
C ASP A 285 25.80 -4.21 7.45
N LYS A 286 25.39 -5.33 6.84
CA LYS A 286 24.26 -5.36 5.91
C LYS A 286 22.94 -5.25 6.66
N LEU A 287 22.01 -4.41 6.16
CA LEU A 287 20.64 -4.47 6.61
C LEU A 287 19.98 -5.73 6.03
N PHE A 288 19.46 -6.56 6.91
CA PHE A 288 18.61 -7.70 6.59
C PHE A 288 17.22 -7.48 7.18
N PHE A 289 16.20 -8.03 6.48
CA PHE A 289 14.82 -7.94 6.91
C PHE A 289 14.41 -9.17 7.73
N ASP A 290 13.64 -8.94 8.79
CA ASP A 290 13.08 -10.03 9.59
C ASP A 290 12.02 -10.81 8.84
N LYS A 291 11.21 -10.09 8.03
CA LYS A 291 10.13 -10.62 7.21
C LYS A 291 10.19 -10.02 5.80
N ILE A 292 9.98 -10.86 4.78
CA ILE A 292 9.90 -10.42 3.39
C ILE A 292 8.63 -10.99 2.76
N LEU A 293 7.87 -10.13 2.09
CA LEU A 293 6.76 -10.54 1.25
C LEU A 293 7.18 -10.46 -0.22
N ALA A 294 7.12 -11.57 -0.91
CA ALA A 294 7.31 -11.71 -2.35
C ALA A 294 5.96 -12.12 -2.99
N ASP A 295 4.98 -11.19 -3.00
CA ASP A 295 3.71 -11.35 -3.74
C ASP A 295 3.99 -10.97 -5.19
N VAL A 296 4.54 -11.91 -5.95
CA VAL A 296 5.21 -11.64 -7.21
C VAL A 296 4.23 -11.36 -8.36
N PRO A 297 4.65 -10.61 -9.40
CA PRO A 297 3.89 -10.53 -10.63
C PRO A 297 3.62 -11.92 -11.20
N CYS A 298 2.35 -12.22 -11.52
CA CYS A 298 1.92 -13.52 -12.01
C CYS A 298 0.86 -13.39 -13.11
N SER A 299 0.49 -14.49 -13.76
CA SER A 299 -0.55 -14.54 -14.78
C SER A 299 -1.93 -14.11 -14.27
N SER A 300 -2.15 -14.17 -12.95
CA SER A 300 -3.42 -13.78 -12.31
C SER A 300 -4.62 -14.59 -12.80
N ASP A 301 -4.41 -15.84 -13.17
CA ASP A 301 -5.47 -16.70 -13.70
C ASP A 301 -6.40 -17.26 -12.62
N ALA A 302 -6.00 -17.19 -11.37
CA ALA A 302 -6.84 -17.52 -10.22
C ALA A 302 -7.88 -16.44 -9.88
N VAL A 303 -7.77 -15.24 -10.44
CA VAL A 303 -8.68 -14.11 -10.13
C VAL A 303 -9.68 -13.80 -11.23
N MET A 304 -10.08 -14.80 -12.00
CA MET A 304 -11.08 -14.67 -13.08
C MET A 304 -12.42 -14.11 -12.57
N ARG A 305 -12.78 -14.38 -11.32
CA ARG A 305 -13.96 -13.82 -10.63
C ARG A 305 -13.93 -12.28 -10.55
N LYS A 306 -12.74 -11.66 -10.54
CA LYS A 306 -12.52 -10.20 -10.60
C LYS A 306 -12.25 -9.69 -12.01
N LEU A 307 -11.57 -10.50 -12.82
CA LEU A 307 -11.04 -10.16 -14.14
C LEU A 307 -11.56 -11.10 -15.21
N PRO A 308 -12.85 -11.04 -15.59
CA PRO A 308 -13.48 -11.95 -16.56
C PRO A 308 -12.77 -11.99 -17.92
N MET A 309 -12.03 -10.93 -18.26
CA MET A 309 -11.23 -10.89 -19.49
C MET A 309 -10.13 -11.96 -19.54
N LYS A 310 -9.70 -12.48 -18.37
CA LYS A 310 -8.72 -13.56 -18.32
C LYS A 310 -9.23 -14.85 -18.96
N TRP A 311 -10.53 -15.15 -18.92
CA TRP A 311 -11.12 -16.28 -19.64
C TRP A 311 -10.76 -16.27 -21.13
N LYS A 312 -10.80 -15.10 -21.78
CA LYS A 312 -10.50 -14.97 -23.20
C LYS A 312 -9.01 -14.87 -23.52
N LYS A 313 -8.21 -14.30 -22.61
CA LYS A 313 -6.80 -13.99 -22.83
C LYS A 313 -5.83 -15.02 -22.24
N TRP A 314 -6.34 -16.00 -21.50
CA TRP A 314 -5.48 -16.99 -20.86
C TRP A 314 -4.65 -17.78 -21.86
N SER A 315 -3.37 -17.98 -21.54
CA SER A 315 -2.39 -18.70 -22.33
C SER A 315 -1.31 -19.29 -21.44
N THR A 316 -0.81 -20.47 -21.78
CA THR A 316 0.33 -21.10 -21.08
C THR A 316 1.61 -20.26 -21.14
N LYS A 317 1.76 -19.44 -22.19
CA LYS A 317 2.92 -18.56 -22.39
C LYS A 317 3.07 -17.49 -21.31
N GLU A 318 1.97 -17.01 -20.71
CA GLU A 318 2.06 -16.03 -19.60
C GLU A 318 2.87 -16.60 -18.45
N GLY A 319 2.59 -17.83 -18.00
CA GLY A 319 3.33 -18.48 -16.91
C GLY A 319 4.81 -18.63 -17.21
N PHE A 320 5.15 -19.15 -18.40
CA PHE A 320 6.57 -19.30 -18.81
C PHE A 320 7.33 -17.98 -18.86
N SER A 321 6.69 -16.90 -19.34
CA SER A 321 7.33 -15.59 -19.45
C SER A 321 7.66 -14.98 -18.09
N LEU A 322 6.86 -15.28 -17.05
CA LEU A 322 6.99 -14.74 -15.70
C LEU A 322 7.89 -15.60 -14.79
N HIS A 323 8.00 -16.88 -15.05
CA HIS A 323 8.74 -17.86 -14.22
C HIS A 323 10.18 -17.41 -13.88
N LYS A 324 10.95 -16.96 -14.88
CA LYS A 324 12.33 -16.48 -14.65
C LYS A 324 12.39 -15.25 -13.75
N LEU A 325 11.46 -14.32 -13.91
CA LEU A 325 11.38 -13.12 -13.08
C LEU A 325 11.01 -13.49 -11.63
N GLN A 326 10.04 -14.37 -11.46
CA GLN A 326 9.60 -14.86 -10.15
C GLN A 326 10.74 -15.53 -9.39
N LEU A 327 11.53 -16.38 -10.07
CA LEU A 327 12.74 -16.98 -9.52
C LEU A 327 13.77 -15.92 -9.07
N GLN A 328 14.02 -14.91 -9.90
CA GLN A 328 14.98 -13.86 -9.59
C GLN A 328 14.53 -13.02 -8.40
N ILE A 329 13.24 -12.69 -8.31
CA ILE A 329 12.67 -11.95 -7.18
C ILE A 329 12.83 -12.76 -5.89
N LEU A 330 12.44 -14.04 -5.89
CA LEU A 330 12.53 -14.90 -4.71
C LEU A 330 13.99 -15.11 -4.26
N LYS A 331 14.93 -15.35 -5.21
CA LYS A 331 16.36 -15.41 -4.93
C LYS A 331 16.87 -14.13 -4.25
N LYS A 332 16.47 -12.97 -4.77
CA LYS A 332 16.84 -11.68 -4.19
C LYS A 332 16.25 -11.49 -2.79
N GLY A 333 15.00 -11.86 -2.58
CA GLY A 333 14.37 -11.82 -1.25
C GLY A 333 15.13 -12.68 -0.23
N ILE A 334 15.51 -13.90 -0.57
CA ILE A 334 16.29 -14.79 0.30
C ILE A 334 17.67 -14.19 0.64
N GLN A 335 18.31 -13.51 -0.31
CA GLN A 335 19.58 -12.80 -0.08
C GLN A 335 19.43 -11.68 0.96
N LEU A 336 18.29 -10.96 0.92
CA LEU A 336 18.00 -9.83 1.82
C LEU A 336 17.40 -10.28 3.16
N LEU A 337 17.03 -11.56 3.29
CA LEU A 337 16.40 -12.11 4.49
C LEU A 337 17.42 -12.34 5.59
N LYS A 338 17.10 -11.94 6.81
CA LYS A 338 17.87 -12.19 8.03
C LYS A 338 17.95 -13.70 8.34
N LEU A 339 18.99 -14.12 9.03
CA LEU A 339 19.06 -15.47 9.62
C LEU A 339 17.90 -15.66 10.60
N GLY A 340 17.16 -16.75 10.48
CA GLY A 340 15.93 -17.02 11.21
C GLY A 340 14.70 -16.28 10.70
N GLY A 341 14.87 -15.35 9.73
CA GLY A 341 13.78 -14.63 9.09
C GLY A 341 12.90 -15.51 8.19
N VAL A 342 11.73 -14.99 7.82
CA VAL A 342 10.74 -15.69 7.00
C VAL A 342 10.39 -14.87 5.76
N ILE A 343 10.42 -15.51 4.60
CA ILE A 343 9.89 -14.97 3.34
C ILE A 343 8.62 -15.70 2.94
N SER A 344 7.57 -14.94 2.63
CA SER A 344 6.37 -15.47 2.00
C SER A 344 6.47 -15.28 0.50
N TYR A 345 6.49 -16.36 -0.25
CA TYR A 345 6.27 -16.36 -1.70
C TYR A 345 4.81 -16.60 -1.97
N SER A 346 4.17 -15.70 -2.73
CA SER A 346 2.74 -15.85 -3.04
C SER A 346 2.41 -15.38 -4.46
N THR A 347 1.36 -15.99 -5.03
CA THR A 347 0.81 -15.62 -6.32
C THR A 347 -0.71 -15.72 -6.31
N CYS A 348 -1.38 -14.90 -7.14
CA CYS A 348 -2.78 -15.10 -7.50
C CYS A 348 -2.91 -15.92 -8.80
N SER A 349 -2.09 -16.94 -8.96
CA SER A 349 -2.11 -17.90 -10.07
C SER A 349 -2.36 -19.31 -9.55
N LEU A 350 -3.11 -20.10 -10.32
CA LEU A 350 -3.27 -21.55 -10.12
C LEU A 350 -2.14 -22.36 -10.76
N ASN A 351 -1.33 -21.71 -11.63
CA ASN A 351 -0.36 -22.37 -12.51
C ASN A 351 0.85 -22.93 -11.73
N PRO A 352 1.10 -24.24 -11.74
CA PRO A 352 2.24 -24.83 -11.04
C PRO A 352 3.60 -24.33 -11.56
N ILE A 353 3.68 -23.87 -12.82
CA ILE A 353 4.90 -23.28 -13.38
C ILE A 353 5.32 -22.00 -12.65
N GLU A 354 4.34 -21.23 -12.16
CA GLU A 354 4.54 -20.00 -11.40
C GLU A 354 4.61 -20.24 -9.88
N ASN A 355 4.26 -21.43 -9.43
CA ASN A 355 4.10 -21.80 -8.02
C ASN A 355 5.15 -22.84 -7.60
N GLU A 356 4.83 -24.12 -7.63
CA GLU A 356 5.73 -25.19 -7.16
C GLU A 356 7.02 -25.28 -7.96
N ALA A 357 7.01 -25.00 -9.27
CA ALA A 357 8.20 -25.01 -10.08
C ALA A 357 9.22 -23.94 -9.63
N VAL A 358 8.73 -22.75 -9.22
CA VAL A 358 9.59 -21.69 -8.67
C VAL A 358 10.14 -22.10 -7.29
N VAL A 359 9.28 -22.59 -6.40
CA VAL A 359 9.68 -23.01 -5.04
C VAL A 359 10.66 -24.18 -5.10
N SER A 360 10.39 -25.21 -5.92
CA SER A 360 11.27 -26.37 -6.05
C SER A 360 12.65 -26.01 -6.55
N GLU A 361 12.76 -25.10 -7.54
CA GLU A 361 14.05 -24.63 -8.05
C GLU A 361 14.84 -23.86 -6.98
N ILE A 362 14.15 -23.07 -6.15
CA ILE A 362 14.78 -22.41 -5.00
C ILE A 362 15.30 -23.43 -3.99
N MET A 363 14.48 -24.41 -3.62
CA MET A 363 14.88 -25.44 -2.67
C MET A 363 16.06 -26.27 -3.20
N ARG A 364 16.04 -26.63 -4.49
CA ARG A 364 17.14 -27.35 -5.14
C ARG A 364 18.46 -26.59 -5.07
N ASN A 365 18.42 -25.26 -5.27
CA ASN A 365 19.64 -24.45 -5.29
C ASN A 365 20.15 -24.08 -3.90
N PHE A 366 19.26 -23.93 -2.89
CA PHE A 366 19.59 -23.30 -1.61
C PHE A 366 19.27 -24.16 -0.37
N SER A 367 18.75 -25.38 -0.50
CA SER A 367 18.48 -26.25 0.66
C SER A 367 19.45 -27.42 0.83
N LYS A 368 20.42 -27.58 -0.07
CA LYS A 368 21.37 -28.71 -0.03
C LYS A 368 22.10 -28.85 1.30
N ASN A 369 22.43 -27.73 1.94
CA ASN A 369 23.11 -27.66 3.23
C ASN A 369 22.15 -27.32 4.38
N GLY A 370 20.83 -27.36 4.14
CA GLY A 370 19.81 -26.95 5.12
C GLY A 370 19.75 -25.44 5.35
N GLU A 371 20.05 -24.64 4.32
CA GLU A 371 19.97 -23.18 4.42
C GLU A 371 18.52 -22.68 4.48
N LEU A 372 17.60 -23.39 3.84
CA LEU A 372 16.17 -23.04 3.76
C LEU A 372 15.27 -24.20 4.18
N GLU A 373 14.12 -23.85 4.76
CA GLU A 373 13.06 -24.77 5.11
C GLU A 373 11.71 -24.19 4.73
N ILE A 374 10.80 -25.00 4.13
CA ILE A 374 9.40 -24.65 3.93
C ILE A 374 8.66 -24.94 5.23
N LEU A 375 7.99 -23.92 5.78
CA LEU A 375 7.23 -24.03 7.03
C LEU A 375 5.86 -24.67 6.75
N ASP A 376 5.48 -25.64 7.58
CA ASP A 376 4.11 -26.15 7.61
C ASP A 376 3.22 -25.24 8.45
N VAL A 377 2.21 -24.65 7.82
CA VAL A 377 1.28 -23.72 8.46
C VAL A 377 -0.17 -24.19 8.44
N LYS A 378 -0.41 -25.46 8.11
CA LYS A 378 -1.78 -26.01 8.02
C LYS A 378 -2.56 -25.89 9.31
N SER A 379 -1.89 -26.00 10.46
CA SER A 379 -2.53 -25.83 11.77
C SER A 379 -3.14 -24.43 11.99
N ALA A 380 -2.66 -23.41 11.28
CA ALA A 380 -3.22 -22.07 11.37
C ALA A 380 -4.64 -21.95 10.80
N PHE A 381 -5.05 -22.91 9.98
CA PHE A 381 -6.37 -22.93 9.34
C PHE A 381 -7.40 -23.82 10.07
N GLN A 382 -6.99 -24.50 11.15
CA GLN A 382 -7.91 -25.34 11.93
C GLN A 382 -9.01 -24.50 12.58
N GLY A 383 -10.27 -24.87 12.32
CA GLY A 383 -11.45 -24.16 12.81
C GLY A 383 -11.79 -22.89 12.02
N THR A 384 -11.21 -22.70 10.84
CA THR A 384 -11.55 -21.59 9.92
C THR A 384 -12.37 -22.10 8.74
N ASP A 385 -13.06 -21.18 8.04
CA ASP A 385 -13.78 -21.47 6.79
C ASP A 385 -12.86 -21.51 5.56
N ILE A 386 -11.54 -21.36 5.76
CA ILE A 386 -10.54 -21.34 4.68
C ILE A 386 -9.83 -22.69 4.64
N ILE A 387 -9.98 -23.39 3.54
CA ILE A 387 -9.46 -24.75 3.34
C ILE A 387 -8.19 -24.70 2.48
N PRO A 388 -7.00 -24.94 3.06
CA PRO A 388 -5.77 -25.07 2.31
C PRO A 388 -5.62 -26.47 1.71
N HIS A 389 -5.21 -26.53 0.45
CA HIS A 389 -4.74 -27.76 -0.18
C HIS A 389 -3.22 -27.79 -0.23
N PRO A 390 -2.60 -28.97 -0.21
CA PRO A 390 -1.14 -29.10 -0.32
C PRO A 390 -0.65 -28.63 -1.69
N GLY A 391 0.61 -28.21 -1.76
CA GLY A 391 1.30 -28.03 -3.01
C GLY A 391 1.43 -29.33 -3.81
N LEU A 392 1.55 -29.22 -5.12
CA LEU A 392 1.65 -30.37 -6.01
C LEU A 392 3.02 -31.06 -5.88
N ASP A 393 3.01 -32.35 -5.89
CA ASP A 393 4.20 -33.22 -5.96
C ASP A 393 4.65 -33.54 -7.41
N ASN A 394 3.84 -33.17 -8.38
CA ASN A 394 4.12 -33.34 -9.80
C ASN A 394 3.19 -32.44 -10.63
N TRP A 395 3.63 -32.03 -11.82
CA TRP A 395 2.86 -31.25 -12.78
C TRP A 395 3.34 -31.51 -14.21
N THR A 396 2.52 -31.13 -15.17
CA THR A 396 2.76 -31.35 -16.60
C THR A 396 3.09 -30.01 -17.29
N VAL A 397 4.16 -29.99 -18.06
CA VAL A 397 4.49 -28.82 -18.90
C VAL A 397 3.72 -28.95 -20.22
N MET A 398 2.94 -27.90 -20.55
CA MET A 398 2.12 -27.88 -21.77
C MET A 398 2.30 -26.55 -22.52
N ILE A 399 2.34 -26.64 -23.86
CA ILE A 399 2.42 -25.48 -24.73
C ILE A 399 1.30 -25.51 -25.76
N GLU A 400 0.88 -24.33 -26.21
CA GLU A 400 -0.12 -24.20 -27.29
C GLU A 400 0.42 -24.79 -28.59
N ASP A 401 -0.40 -25.57 -29.28
CA ASP A 401 -0.10 -26.10 -30.60
C ASP A 401 0.10 -24.95 -31.62
N LYS A 402 0.98 -25.12 -32.57
CA LYS A 402 1.31 -24.10 -33.56
C LYS A 402 0.21 -23.93 -34.62
N GLU A 403 -0.42 -25.03 -35.01
CA GLU A 403 -1.45 -25.08 -36.05
C GLU A 403 -2.83 -24.86 -35.49
N ASP A 404 -3.16 -25.53 -34.38
CA ASP A 404 -4.43 -25.38 -33.69
C ASP A 404 -4.23 -24.71 -32.31
N LYS A 405 -4.44 -23.40 -32.27
CA LYS A 405 -4.31 -22.60 -31.04
C LYS A 405 -5.29 -23.00 -29.90
N ASN A 406 -6.27 -23.85 -30.18
CA ASN A 406 -7.18 -24.37 -29.16
C ASN A 406 -6.68 -25.66 -28.50
N LYS A 407 -5.59 -26.22 -29.03
CA LYS A 407 -4.99 -27.46 -28.54
C LYS A 407 -3.73 -27.17 -27.70
N LEU A 408 -3.49 -28.03 -26.69
CA LEU A 408 -2.27 -28.02 -25.89
C LEU A 408 -1.50 -29.31 -26.14
N ASN A 409 -0.20 -29.20 -26.37
CA ASN A 409 0.75 -30.31 -26.48
C ASN A 409 1.51 -30.44 -25.18
N ILE A 410 1.65 -31.69 -24.72
CA ILE A 410 2.45 -32.06 -23.54
C ILE A 410 3.90 -32.12 -23.94
N ILE A 411 4.76 -31.50 -23.15
CA ILE A 411 6.21 -31.61 -23.22
C ILE A 411 6.66 -32.55 -22.10
N LYS A 412 7.27 -33.70 -22.46
CA LYS A 412 7.57 -34.75 -21.49
C LYS A 412 8.76 -34.43 -20.61
N ASP A 413 9.85 -33.97 -21.22
CA ASP A 413 11.11 -33.65 -20.53
C ASP A 413 11.98 -32.68 -21.36
N ILE A 414 13.17 -32.40 -20.87
CA ILE A 414 14.15 -31.49 -21.54
C ILE A 414 14.74 -32.03 -22.85
N ASN A 415 14.53 -33.30 -23.20
CA ASN A 415 14.94 -33.90 -24.45
C ASN A 415 13.83 -33.94 -25.50
N ASP A 416 12.60 -33.54 -25.11
CA ASP A 416 11.45 -33.48 -26.01
C ASP A 416 11.71 -32.47 -27.13
N PRO A 417 11.47 -32.82 -28.40
CA PRO A 417 11.63 -31.90 -29.54
C PRO A 417 10.88 -30.57 -29.34
N LEU A 418 9.69 -30.59 -28.75
CA LEU A 418 8.92 -29.38 -28.46
C LEU A 418 9.61 -28.50 -27.42
N TYR A 419 10.33 -29.07 -26.43
CA TYR A 419 11.14 -28.30 -25.51
C TYR A 419 12.33 -27.66 -26.22
N ILE A 420 13.06 -28.43 -27.02
CA ILE A 420 14.26 -27.96 -27.75
C ILE A 420 13.90 -26.75 -28.63
N GLU A 421 12.77 -26.80 -29.31
CA GLU A 421 12.27 -25.68 -30.12
C GLU A 421 11.85 -24.45 -29.29
N ASN A 422 11.46 -24.63 -28.03
CA ASN A 422 10.89 -23.57 -27.16
C ASN A 422 11.77 -23.26 -25.95
N LYS A 423 13.03 -23.73 -25.87
CA LYS A 423 13.96 -23.51 -24.75
C LYS A 423 14.28 -22.04 -24.45
N ASN A 424 14.02 -21.12 -25.36
CA ASN A 424 14.12 -19.68 -25.17
C ASN A 424 12.99 -19.13 -24.30
N ILE A 425 11.82 -19.78 -24.27
CA ILE A 425 10.63 -19.39 -23.53
C ILE A 425 10.50 -20.25 -22.26
N ILE A 426 10.68 -21.57 -22.39
CA ILE A 426 10.51 -22.55 -21.31
C ILE A 426 11.87 -22.83 -20.68
N SER A 427 11.98 -22.64 -19.37
CA SER A 427 13.18 -22.97 -18.59
C SER A 427 13.15 -24.43 -18.15
N GLU A 428 14.33 -25.08 -17.98
CA GLU A 428 14.43 -26.40 -17.36
C GLU A 428 13.78 -26.49 -15.99
N SER A 429 13.83 -25.38 -15.21
CA SER A 429 13.18 -25.27 -13.90
C SER A 429 11.65 -25.31 -13.95
N CYS A 430 11.03 -25.27 -15.13
CA CYS A 430 9.59 -25.48 -15.28
C CYS A 430 9.16 -26.94 -15.13
N PHE A 431 10.09 -27.89 -15.25
CA PHE A 431 9.78 -29.32 -15.16
C PHE A 431 9.84 -29.83 -13.72
N ALA A 432 8.94 -30.75 -13.42
CA ALA A 432 8.96 -31.52 -12.19
C ALA A 432 10.12 -32.56 -12.30
N GLN A 433 11.22 -32.30 -11.57
CA GLN A 433 12.38 -33.20 -11.56
C GLN A 433 12.25 -34.26 -10.46
N GLY A 434 12.98 -35.38 -10.56
CA GLY A 434 12.80 -36.52 -9.66
C GLY A 434 13.14 -36.29 -8.19
N ASP A 435 13.83 -35.19 -7.84
CA ASP A 435 14.21 -34.81 -6.47
C ASP A 435 13.14 -34.01 -5.72
N ILE A 436 12.04 -33.65 -6.37
CA ILE A 436 10.97 -32.77 -5.84
C ILE A 436 10.41 -33.27 -4.51
N LYS A 437 10.28 -34.58 -4.33
CA LYS A 437 9.74 -35.21 -3.10
C LYS A 437 10.57 -34.86 -1.85
N ASN A 438 11.81 -34.41 -2.02
CA ASN A 438 12.71 -34.08 -0.91
C ASN A 438 12.57 -32.63 -0.43
N PHE A 439 11.78 -31.80 -1.12
CA PHE A 439 11.72 -30.35 -0.84
C PHE A 439 10.58 -29.95 0.08
N GLY A 440 9.64 -30.85 0.40
CA GLY A 440 8.51 -30.53 1.28
C GLY A 440 7.47 -29.62 0.62
N LEU A 441 7.25 -29.75 -0.70
CA LEU A 441 6.28 -28.93 -1.42
C LEU A 441 4.84 -29.14 -0.93
N GLU A 442 4.54 -30.27 -0.30
CA GLU A 442 3.25 -30.55 0.36
C GLU A 442 2.96 -29.58 1.51
N LYS A 443 3.96 -28.88 2.04
CA LYS A 443 3.80 -27.81 3.06
C LYS A 443 3.37 -26.48 2.44
N CYS A 444 3.50 -26.29 1.12
CA CYS A 444 2.92 -25.16 0.41
C CYS A 444 1.39 -25.25 0.47
N ASN A 445 0.72 -24.11 0.33
CA ASN A 445 -0.73 -24.03 0.45
C ASN A 445 -1.35 -23.44 -0.81
N ARG A 446 -2.32 -24.17 -1.37
CA ARG A 446 -3.18 -23.75 -2.46
C ARG A 446 -4.59 -23.49 -1.93
N PHE A 447 -5.19 -22.42 -2.41
CA PHE A 447 -6.56 -22.05 -2.08
C PHE A 447 -7.38 -22.05 -3.37
N PHE A 448 -8.55 -22.68 -3.32
CA PHE A 448 -9.43 -22.76 -4.47
C PHE A 448 -10.76 -22.03 -4.21
N PRO A 449 -11.35 -21.40 -5.22
CA PRO A 449 -12.58 -20.61 -5.07
C PRO A 449 -13.80 -21.38 -4.57
N ASN A 450 -13.91 -22.65 -4.94
CA ASN A 450 -15.05 -23.51 -4.57
C ASN A 450 -15.08 -23.87 -3.07
N ASP A 451 -13.92 -23.89 -2.40
CA ASP A 451 -13.84 -24.32 -1.01
C ASP A 451 -14.27 -23.24 -0.02
N SER A 452 -13.95 -21.97 -0.32
CA SER A 452 -14.06 -20.88 0.66
C SER A 452 -14.70 -19.60 0.10
N ASP A 453 -15.33 -19.66 -1.07
CA ASP A 453 -15.95 -18.54 -1.78
C ASP A 453 -14.99 -17.34 -2.01
N THR A 454 -13.71 -17.63 -2.27
CA THR A 454 -12.63 -16.66 -2.52
C THR A 454 -12.17 -16.69 -3.97
N SER A 455 -11.09 -15.96 -4.32
CA SER A 455 -10.30 -16.30 -5.52
C SER A 455 -9.33 -17.44 -5.21
N GLY A 456 -8.68 -17.97 -6.25
CA GLY A 456 -7.57 -18.88 -6.03
C GLY A 456 -6.30 -18.15 -5.61
N PHE A 457 -5.43 -18.85 -4.87
CA PHE A 457 -4.18 -18.28 -4.38
C PHE A 457 -3.15 -19.39 -4.08
N PHE A 458 -1.86 -19.04 -4.09
CA PHE A 458 -0.77 -19.92 -3.70
C PHE A 458 0.16 -19.23 -2.70
N ILE A 459 0.62 -19.97 -1.68
CA ILE A 459 1.55 -19.48 -0.66
C ILE A 459 2.57 -20.55 -0.31
N ALA A 460 3.86 -20.15 -0.28
CA ALA A 460 4.94 -20.89 0.35
C ALA A 460 5.64 -19.99 1.37
N LEU A 461 5.70 -20.43 2.63
CA LEU A 461 6.49 -19.76 3.66
C LEU A 461 7.84 -20.45 3.78
N ILE A 462 8.93 -19.69 3.56
CA ILE A 462 10.29 -20.22 3.58
C ILE A 462 11.08 -19.50 4.68
N LYS A 463 11.65 -20.28 5.59
CA LYS A 463 12.51 -19.78 6.67
C LYS A 463 13.97 -19.95 6.30
N LYS A 464 14.79 -18.94 6.59
CA LYS A 464 16.23 -19.00 6.42
C LYS A 464 16.87 -19.59 7.67
N MET A 465 17.34 -20.82 7.56
CA MET A 465 17.91 -21.60 8.66
C MET A 465 19.40 -21.38 8.88
N LYS A 466 20.12 -21.06 7.79
CA LYS A 466 21.57 -20.78 7.79
C LYS A 466 21.86 -19.63 6.83
N ASN A 467 23.03 -19.00 7.00
CA ASN A 467 23.51 -18.05 6.00
C ASN A 467 23.80 -18.79 4.68
N LEU A 468 23.50 -18.12 3.56
CA LEU A 468 23.83 -18.65 2.26
C LEU A 468 25.36 -18.80 2.12
N SER A 469 25.80 -19.91 1.52
CA SER A 469 27.20 -20.09 1.16
C SER A 469 27.66 -19.00 0.17
N GLU A 470 28.96 -18.70 0.12
CA GLU A 470 29.50 -17.71 -0.83
C GLU A 470 29.17 -18.08 -2.27
N GLU A 471 29.22 -19.37 -2.62
CA GLU A 471 28.83 -19.86 -3.95
C GLU A 471 27.36 -19.50 -4.26
N ASN A 472 26.45 -19.73 -3.31
CA ASN A 472 25.04 -19.42 -3.49
C ASN A 472 24.76 -17.90 -3.52
N ASN A 473 25.48 -17.10 -2.73
CA ASN A 473 25.41 -15.65 -2.81
C ASN A 473 25.88 -15.10 -4.16
N ASN A 474 26.93 -15.68 -4.73
CA ASN A 474 27.50 -15.26 -6.02
C ASN A 474 26.62 -15.66 -7.21
N LYS A 475 25.81 -16.72 -7.10
CA LYS A 475 24.80 -17.08 -8.11
C LYS A 475 23.67 -16.05 -8.23
N ILE A 476 23.48 -15.20 -7.21
CA ILE A 476 22.49 -14.13 -7.22
C ILE A 476 23.14 -12.90 -7.85
N LYS A 477 22.96 -12.74 -9.18
CA LYS A 477 23.55 -11.62 -9.91
C LYS A 477 23.06 -10.29 -9.37
N THR A 478 23.94 -9.52 -8.79
CA THR A 478 23.76 -8.10 -8.56
C THR A 478 24.13 -7.36 -9.85
N THR A 479 23.24 -7.31 -10.81
CA THR A 479 23.45 -6.41 -11.97
C THR A 479 23.36 -4.98 -11.44
N LYS A 480 24.37 -4.17 -11.78
CA LYS A 480 24.34 -2.73 -11.47
C LYS A 480 23.09 -2.16 -12.15
N PRO A 481 22.21 -1.48 -11.43
CA PRO A 481 21.03 -0.86 -12.05
C PRO A 481 21.49 0.09 -13.17
N ASN A 482 20.71 0.19 -14.23
CA ASN A 482 21.01 1.10 -15.35
C ASN A 482 20.88 2.55 -14.86
N ILE A 483 22.00 3.07 -14.35
CA ILE A 483 22.09 4.35 -13.62
C ILE A 483 21.77 5.53 -14.53
N SER A 484 21.77 5.39 -15.85
CA SER A 484 21.59 6.49 -16.80
C SER A 484 20.15 7.03 -16.86
N GLU A 485 19.14 6.19 -16.74
CA GLU A 485 17.73 6.62 -16.63
C GLU A 485 17.39 7.13 -15.23
N LEU A 486 18.05 6.59 -14.22
CA LEU A 486 17.88 6.91 -12.81
C LEU A 486 18.54 8.25 -12.43
N LYS A 487 19.59 8.69 -13.14
CA LYS A 487 20.30 9.95 -12.86
C LYS A 487 19.47 11.20 -13.09
N LYS A 488 18.48 11.20 -13.99
CA LYS A 488 17.62 12.38 -14.22
C LYS A 488 16.65 12.66 -13.07
N ASN A 489 16.28 11.64 -12.28
CA ASN A 489 15.36 11.79 -11.14
C ASN A 489 16.09 11.86 -9.78
N LYS A 490 17.40 11.67 -9.75
CA LYS A 490 18.19 11.63 -8.50
C LYS A 490 18.18 12.96 -7.72
N GLU A 491 18.15 14.09 -8.40
CA GLU A 491 18.14 15.38 -7.73
C GLU A 491 16.79 15.74 -7.08
N GLU A 492 15.69 15.12 -7.53
CA GLU A 492 14.34 15.39 -7.02
C GLU A 492 13.93 14.49 -5.84
N ASN A 493 14.65 13.38 -5.61
CA ASN A 493 14.24 12.32 -4.63
C ASN A 493 15.24 12.13 -3.47
N CYS A 494 16.15 13.10 -3.23
CA CYS A 494 17.05 13.04 -2.08
C CYS A 494 16.28 13.25 -0.77
N CYS A 495 16.56 12.40 0.22
CA CYS A 495 16.09 12.58 1.59
C CYS A 495 17.09 13.41 2.40
N TYR A 496 16.60 14.45 3.07
CA TYR A 496 17.38 15.34 3.94
C TYR A 496 16.86 15.25 5.37
N PHE A 497 17.77 15.14 6.34
CA PHE A 497 17.43 15.25 7.76
C PHE A 497 17.30 16.73 8.13
N VAL A 498 16.09 17.15 8.54
CA VAL A 498 15.75 18.57 8.69
C VAL A 498 16.56 19.22 9.81
N LYS A 499 16.80 18.55 10.94
CA LYS A 499 17.60 19.07 12.05
C LYS A 499 19.04 19.42 11.63
N LYS A 500 19.61 18.61 10.73
CA LYS A 500 20.99 18.79 10.25
C LYS A 500 21.09 19.89 9.17
N GLU A 501 20.16 19.87 8.20
CA GLU A 501 20.25 20.67 6.98
C GLU A 501 19.50 22.02 7.09
N PHE A 502 18.54 22.13 8.01
CA PHE A 502 17.59 23.27 8.09
C PHE A 502 17.34 23.71 9.54
N THR A 503 18.38 23.92 10.32
CA THR A 503 18.32 24.25 11.77
C THR A 503 17.45 25.50 12.06
N GLU A 504 17.56 26.55 11.26
CA GLU A 504 16.77 27.77 11.45
C GLU A 504 15.28 27.52 11.35
N LYS A 505 14.85 26.64 10.42
CA LYS A 505 13.44 26.29 10.23
C LYS A 505 12.92 25.48 11.42
N ILE A 506 13.75 24.59 11.97
CA ILE A 506 13.42 23.85 13.21
C ILE A 506 13.27 24.79 14.40
N ASN A 507 14.19 25.74 14.57
CA ASN A 507 14.12 26.72 15.67
C ASN A 507 12.85 27.57 15.55
N TRP A 508 12.49 28.00 14.33
CA TRP A 508 11.24 28.71 14.12
C TRP A 508 10.02 27.86 14.50
N ILE A 509 9.94 26.61 14.00
CA ILE A 509 8.84 25.68 14.31
C ILE A 509 8.72 25.45 15.81
N LYS A 510 9.85 25.17 16.46
CA LYS A 510 9.92 24.92 17.91
C LYS A 510 9.36 26.10 18.71
N ASN A 511 9.82 27.31 18.41
CA ASN A 511 9.40 28.54 19.12
C ASN A 511 7.95 28.91 18.84
N TYR A 512 7.49 28.75 17.59
CA TYR A 512 6.14 29.12 17.16
C TYR A 512 5.06 28.22 17.79
N TYR A 513 5.32 26.93 17.89
CA TYR A 513 4.40 25.96 18.47
C TYR A 513 4.71 25.61 19.94
N GLY A 514 5.80 26.13 20.50
CA GLY A 514 6.23 25.80 21.85
C GLY A 514 6.48 24.31 22.03
N ILE A 515 7.32 23.74 21.16
CA ILE A 515 7.58 22.28 21.18
C ILE A 515 8.69 21.99 22.18
N ASP A 516 8.48 20.98 23.01
CA ASP A 516 9.43 20.51 24.02
C ASP A 516 10.79 20.09 23.39
N ASP A 517 11.84 20.19 24.20
CA ASP A 517 13.20 19.78 23.79
C ASP A 517 13.36 18.28 23.59
N ASP A 518 12.55 17.48 24.28
CA ASP A 518 12.50 16.02 24.18
C ASP A 518 11.76 15.51 22.93
N PHE A 519 11.16 16.40 22.11
CA PHE A 519 10.64 16.01 20.81
C PHE A 519 11.76 15.51 19.90
N PRO A 520 11.62 14.35 19.24
CA PRO A 520 12.68 13.75 18.43
C PRO A 520 12.87 14.45 17.07
N PHE A 521 13.40 15.67 17.07
CA PHE A 521 13.65 16.48 15.87
C PHE A 521 14.55 15.78 14.84
N GLU A 522 15.38 14.84 15.24
CA GLU A 522 16.22 14.02 14.36
C GLU A 522 15.43 13.01 13.52
N GLN A 523 14.16 12.78 13.85
CA GLN A 523 13.23 11.95 13.06
C GLN A 523 12.47 12.77 11.99
N LEU A 524 12.76 14.07 11.86
CA LEU A 524 12.18 14.91 10.83
C LEU A 524 12.99 14.82 9.54
N VAL A 525 12.30 14.51 8.43
CA VAL A 525 12.90 14.39 7.10
C VAL A 525 12.14 15.19 6.07
N THR A 526 12.83 15.58 5.00
CA THR A 526 12.24 16.26 3.84
C THR A 526 12.82 15.72 2.54
N PHE A 527 12.02 15.72 1.48
CA PHE A 527 12.42 15.34 0.12
C PHE A 527 12.55 16.57 -0.79
N SER A 528 12.72 17.75 -0.19
CA SER A 528 12.79 19.01 -0.90
C SER A 528 14.01 19.82 -0.48
N LYS A 529 14.87 20.23 -1.42
CA LYS A 529 16.02 21.12 -1.21
C LYS A 529 15.66 22.43 -0.52
N ILE A 530 14.40 22.87 -0.60
CA ILE A 530 13.91 24.09 0.05
C ILE A 530 12.96 23.80 1.22
N CYS A 531 12.89 22.53 1.66
CA CYS A 531 12.12 22.10 2.84
C CYS A 531 10.63 22.50 2.81
N LYS A 532 9.94 22.28 1.67
CA LYS A 532 8.49 22.63 1.54
C LYS A 532 7.57 21.79 2.40
N LYS A 533 7.93 20.52 2.61
CA LYS A 533 7.18 19.54 3.42
C LYS A 533 8.15 18.85 4.35
N ILE A 534 7.77 18.68 5.58
CA ILE A 534 8.53 17.97 6.59
C ILE A 534 7.69 16.78 7.03
N ASN A 535 8.26 15.59 6.93
CA ASN A 535 7.64 14.36 7.39
C ASN A 535 8.28 13.91 8.70
N PHE A 536 7.50 13.31 9.56
CA PHE A 536 7.94 12.58 10.73
C PHE A 536 8.09 11.10 10.38
N VAL A 537 9.20 10.49 10.76
CA VAL A 537 9.49 9.07 10.55
C VAL A 537 9.76 8.37 11.88
N SER A 538 9.44 7.07 11.98
CA SER A 538 9.76 6.27 13.15
C SER A 538 11.29 6.13 13.33
N LEU A 539 11.72 5.74 14.52
CA LEU A 539 13.15 5.51 14.80
C LEU A 539 13.74 4.44 13.87
N GLY A 540 13.02 3.36 13.62
CA GLY A 540 13.43 2.33 12.67
C GLY A 540 13.61 2.86 11.24
N VAL A 541 12.69 3.70 10.76
CA VAL A 541 12.82 4.36 9.45
C VAL A 541 13.98 5.35 9.43
N LYS A 542 14.17 6.14 10.49
CA LYS A 542 15.34 7.03 10.60
C LYS A 542 16.64 6.23 10.44
N ASN A 543 16.77 5.11 11.16
CA ASN A 543 17.94 4.24 11.10
C ASN A 543 18.15 3.68 9.69
N LEU A 544 17.08 3.20 9.03
CA LEU A 544 17.10 2.77 7.62
C LEU A 544 17.65 3.87 6.70
N LEU A 545 17.15 5.10 6.82
CA LEU A 545 17.56 6.22 5.98
C LEU A 545 19.01 6.65 6.24
N GLN A 546 19.50 6.48 7.46
CA GLN A 546 20.92 6.70 7.81
C GLN A 546 21.85 5.64 7.22
N LEU A 547 21.37 4.40 7.05
CA LEU A 547 22.12 3.33 6.37
C LEU A 547 22.25 3.58 4.86
N ASP A 548 21.29 4.27 4.24
CA ASP A 548 21.32 4.60 2.82
C ASP A 548 22.20 5.83 2.49
N LYS A 549 23.43 5.88 3.07
CA LYS A 549 24.38 6.98 2.85
C LYS A 549 24.68 7.26 1.39
N GLN A 550 24.64 6.24 0.54
CA GLN A 550 24.87 6.35 -0.90
C GLN A 550 23.61 6.72 -1.69
N GLN A 551 22.49 6.95 -0.99
CA GLN A 551 21.18 7.27 -1.59
C GLN A 551 20.81 6.31 -2.73
N LYS A 552 20.94 5.00 -2.46
CA LYS A 552 20.58 3.93 -3.40
C LYS A 552 19.08 3.74 -3.52
N LEU A 553 18.33 4.11 -2.47
CA LEU A 553 16.88 3.99 -2.45
C LEU A 553 16.22 5.13 -3.22
N PHE A 554 15.37 4.76 -4.21
CA PHE A 554 14.48 5.70 -4.89
C PHE A 554 13.22 5.90 -4.07
N ILE A 555 13.30 6.76 -3.05
CA ILE A 555 12.24 7.00 -2.08
C ILE A 555 11.16 7.88 -2.71
N GLN A 556 9.94 7.37 -2.75
CA GLN A 556 8.73 8.10 -3.15
C GLN A 556 8.08 8.81 -1.96
N ASN A 557 8.14 8.20 -0.79
CA ASN A 557 7.68 8.76 0.47
C ASN A 557 8.28 8.00 1.65
N ALA A 558 8.49 8.69 2.77
CA ALA A 558 8.75 8.05 4.07
C ALA A 558 8.00 8.82 5.15
N GLY A 559 7.41 8.06 6.10
CA GLY A 559 6.66 8.58 7.22
C GLY A 559 5.46 9.44 6.86
N ASP A 560 4.97 10.18 7.86
CA ASP A 560 3.80 11.03 7.77
C ASP A 560 4.16 12.52 7.69
N LYS A 561 3.38 13.26 6.91
CA LYS A 561 3.58 14.70 6.75
C LYS A 561 3.16 15.44 8.02
N LEU A 562 4.14 16.02 8.71
CA LEU A 562 3.92 16.76 9.95
C LEU A 562 3.78 18.28 9.71
N PHE A 563 4.66 18.86 8.88
CA PHE A 563 4.61 20.29 8.58
C PHE A 563 4.61 20.55 7.08
N LYS A 564 3.99 21.67 6.69
CA LYS A 564 3.98 22.18 5.32
C LYS A 564 4.23 23.69 5.33
N ALA A 565 5.21 24.13 4.52
CA ALA A 565 5.48 25.57 4.33
C ALA A 565 4.27 26.27 3.70
N ASN A 566 3.91 27.43 4.22
CA ASN A 566 2.95 28.34 3.63
C ASN A 566 3.61 29.16 2.51
N LYS A 567 2.82 29.58 1.52
CA LYS A 567 3.29 30.52 0.53
C LYS A 567 3.31 31.91 1.17
N GLN A 568 4.48 32.50 1.27
CA GLN A 568 4.63 33.88 1.71
C GLN A 568 4.01 34.80 0.65
N LYS A 569 3.01 35.59 1.04
CA LYS A 569 2.38 36.59 0.19
C LYS A 569 2.95 37.97 0.45
N ASP A 570 3.56 38.19 1.62
CA ASP A 570 4.10 39.49 2.06
C ASP A 570 5.32 39.24 2.94
N GLU A 571 6.49 39.76 2.51
CA GLU A 571 7.77 39.55 3.21
C GLU A 571 7.84 40.32 4.54
N ASN A 572 6.93 41.26 4.78
CA ASN A 572 6.91 42.15 5.94
C ASN A 572 5.90 41.76 7.03
N ALA A 573 5.18 40.66 6.91
CA ALA A 573 4.19 40.24 7.93
C ALA A 573 4.89 39.73 9.18
N VAL A 574 4.96 40.50 10.23
CA VAL A 574 5.67 40.24 11.51
C VAL A 574 5.23 38.96 12.22
N ASN A 575 4.03 38.42 11.94
CA ASN A 575 3.45 37.23 12.56
C ASN A 575 3.08 36.13 11.53
N PHE A 576 3.83 36.00 10.45
CA PHE A 576 3.52 35.03 9.42
C PHE A 576 3.81 33.58 9.86
N CYS A 577 2.81 32.70 9.74
CA CYS A 577 2.99 31.28 9.99
C CYS A 577 3.77 30.61 8.85
N LEU A 578 5.10 30.49 8.99
CA LEU A 578 5.98 29.89 7.96
C LEU A 578 5.66 28.45 7.67
N TYR A 579 5.39 27.65 8.71
CA TYR A 579 5.05 26.24 8.61
C TYR A 579 3.76 25.95 9.37
N ARG A 580 2.79 25.35 8.69
CA ARG A 580 1.56 24.87 9.32
C ARG A 580 1.68 23.40 9.69
N VAL A 581 1.11 23.00 10.79
CA VAL A 581 0.89 21.59 11.17
C VAL A 581 -0.07 20.95 10.18
N CYS A 582 0.16 19.69 9.84
CA CYS A 582 -0.70 18.89 9.00
C CYS A 582 -1.43 17.84 9.83
N GLN A 583 -2.70 17.62 9.53
CA GLN A 583 -3.54 16.65 10.24
C GLN A 583 -2.94 15.25 10.23
N ASP A 584 -2.31 14.84 9.11
CA ASP A 584 -1.72 13.51 8.95
C ASP A 584 -0.74 13.15 10.09
N GLY A 585 0.12 14.11 10.49
CA GLY A 585 1.13 13.91 11.52
C GLY A 585 0.81 14.53 12.90
N LEU A 586 -0.37 15.15 13.07
CA LEU A 586 -0.70 15.91 14.27
C LEU A 586 -0.51 15.11 15.56
N MET A 587 -0.91 13.84 15.57
CA MET A 587 -0.83 13.00 16.76
C MET A 587 0.61 12.77 17.25
N TYR A 588 1.60 12.81 16.35
CA TYR A 588 3.02 12.72 16.73
C TYR A 588 3.55 13.99 17.40
N LEU A 589 2.88 15.13 17.20
CA LEU A 589 3.30 16.42 17.76
C LEU A 589 2.58 16.77 19.06
N LEU A 590 1.32 16.35 19.18
CA LEU A 590 0.40 16.80 20.23
C LEU A 590 0.96 16.68 21.66
N PRO A 591 1.64 15.58 22.06
CA PRO A 591 2.17 15.46 23.43
C PRO A 591 3.29 16.46 23.78
N PHE A 592 3.89 17.09 22.77
CA PHE A 592 5.05 17.97 22.90
C PHE A 592 4.72 19.45 22.64
N MET A 593 3.44 19.78 22.28
CA MET A 593 3.06 21.10 21.80
C MET A 593 2.33 21.89 22.89
N HIS A 594 2.83 23.09 23.22
CA HIS A 594 2.28 23.94 24.30
C HIS A 594 1.73 25.30 23.83
N LYS A 595 2.08 25.75 22.63
CA LYS A 595 1.57 27.00 22.04
C LYS A 595 0.69 26.69 20.84
N ARG A 596 -0.23 27.59 20.54
CA ARG A 596 -1.15 27.44 19.40
C ARG A 596 -2.06 26.21 19.50
N ILE A 597 -2.39 25.79 20.72
CA ILE A 597 -3.28 24.70 21.06
C ILE A 597 -4.45 25.24 21.89
N PHE A 598 -5.67 24.82 21.57
CA PHE A 598 -6.90 25.24 22.24
C PHE A 598 -7.68 24.03 22.70
N PHE A 599 -7.91 23.97 24.01
CA PHE A 599 -8.74 22.95 24.63
C PHE A 599 -10.17 23.40 24.66
N VAL A 600 -11.05 22.66 24.01
CA VAL A 600 -12.46 22.99 23.83
C VAL A 600 -13.35 21.82 24.22
N ASP A 601 -14.62 22.09 24.51
CA ASP A 601 -15.62 21.06 24.70
C ASP A 601 -16.08 20.46 23.36
N GLU A 602 -16.83 19.37 23.45
CA GLU A 602 -17.35 18.67 22.28
C GLU A 602 -18.34 19.54 21.49
N LYS A 603 -19.15 20.34 22.15
CA LYS A 603 -20.15 21.22 21.49
C LYS A 603 -19.49 22.20 20.54
N PHE A 604 -18.43 22.88 20.99
CA PHE A 604 -17.67 23.82 20.18
C PHE A 604 -16.90 23.09 19.07
N PHE A 605 -16.21 22.00 19.42
CA PHE A 605 -15.42 21.18 18.48
C PHE A 605 -16.28 20.69 17.30
N VAL A 606 -17.44 20.09 17.58
CA VAL A 606 -18.39 19.60 16.57
C VAL A 606 -19.02 20.77 15.80
N GLY A 607 -19.27 21.89 16.46
CA GLY A 607 -19.78 23.11 15.81
C GLY A 607 -18.85 23.61 14.71
N VAL A 608 -17.53 23.66 14.98
CA VAL A 608 -16.52 24.05 13.99
C VAL A 608 -16.42 23.03 12.85
N LEU A 609 -16.49 21.73 13.16
CA LEU A 609 -16.49 20.68 12.14
C LEU A 609 -17.68 20.76 11.19
N LYS A 610 -18.88 21.00 11.71
CA LYS A 610 -20.12 21.12 10.93
C LYS A 610 -20.10 22.35 10.01
N LYS A 611 -19.75 23.51 10.56
CA LYS A 611 -19.75 24.79 9.83
C LYS A 611 -18.54 24.93 8.89
N LYS A 612 -17.44 24.22 9.13
CA LYS A 612 -16.12 24.31 8.46
C LYS A 612 -15.45 25.68 8.60
N GLU A 613 -16.21 26.72 8.76
CA GLU A 613 -15.80 28.10 9.01
C GLU A 613 -16.77 28.73 10.03
N ILE A 614 -16.23 29.43 11.02
CA ILE A 614 -17.02 30.19 12.02
C ILE A 614 -16.40 31.57 12.17
N LYS A 615 -17.21 32.63 12.19
CA LYS A 615 -16.73 33.98 12.49
C LYS A 615 -16.46 34.10 14.00
N HIS A 616 -15.45 34.89 14.36
CA HIS A 616 -15.14 35.11 15.79
C HIS A 616 -16.32 35.72 16.55
N ASP A 617 -17.09 36.57 15.88
CA ASP A 617 -18.28 37.19 16.51
C ASP A 617 -19.40 36.20 16.76
N ASP A 618 -19.46 35.09 16.04
CA ASP A 618 -20.43 34.01 16.20
C ASP A 618 -20.01 32.97 17.27
N ILE A 619 -18.89 33.18 17.96
CA ILE A 619 -18.40 32.31 19.04
C ILE A 619 -19.05 32.77 20.35
N GLU A 620 -19.87 31.87 20.96
CA GLU A 620 -20.57 32.11 22.20
C GLU A 620 -19.63 32.11 23.42
N ASP A 621 -18.59 31.30 23.41
CA ASP A 621 -17.60 31.22 24.50
C ASP A 621 -16.61 32.38 24.38
N GLU A 622 -16.81 33.42 25.25
CA GLU A 622 -15.98 34.63 25.26
C GLU A 622 -14.52 34.35 25.63
N GLU A 623 -14.24 33.32 26.43
CA GLU A 623 -12.84 32.90 26.73
C GLU A 623 -12.16 32.42 25.47
N VAL A 624 -12.78 31.51 24.72
CA VAL A 624 -12.26 30.99 23.46
C VAL A 624 -12.10 32.12 22.46
N LYS A 625 -13.07 33.03 22.35
CA LYS A 625 -13.04 34.16 21.42
C LYS A 625 -11.90 35.13 21.72
N ASN A 626 -11.64 35.46 22.97
CA ASN A 626 -10.59 36.37 23.39
C ASN A 626 -9.22 35.71 23.17
N ASN A 627 -9.04 34.43 23.53
CA ASN A 627 -7.84 33.68 23.31
C ASN A 627 -7.49 33.56 21.80
N LEU A 628 -8.48 33.40 20.92
CA LEU A 628 -8.28 33.37 19.48
C LEU A 628 -7.79 34.71 18.92
N LYS A 629 -8.28 35.85 19.48
CA LYS A 629 -7.83 37.19 19.11
C LYS A 629 -6.41 37.46 19.59
N GLU A 630 -6.07 37.06 20.82
CA GLU A 630 -4.77 37.27 21.43
C GLU A 630 -3.65 36.48 20.71
N ILE A 631 -3.90 35.20 20.37
CA ILE A 631 -2.90 34.37 19.71
C ILE A 631 -2.58 34.82 18.29
N GLY A 632 -3.45 35.61 17.67
CA GLY A 632 -3.28 36.15 16.33
C GLY A 632 -3.40 35.12 15.20
N SER A 633 -3.22 35.62 13.98
CA SER A 633 -3.36 34.80 12.75
C SER A 633 -2.37 33.64 12.67
N GLY A 634 -2.80 32.53 12.05
CA GLY A 634 -1.96 31.38 11.73
C GLY A 634 -2.58 30.01 12.01
N CYS A 635 -1.77 28.97 11.91
CA CYS A 635 -2.21 27.61 12.22
C CYS A 635 -2.35 27.43 13.73
N ILE A 636 -3.45 26.84 14.15
CA ILE A 636 -3.75 26.41 15.53
C ILE A 636 -4.28 24.98 15.52
N VAL A 637 -4.29 24.35 16.67
CA VAL A 637 -4.86 23.01 16.90
C VAL A 637 -6.02 23.15 17.90
N LEU A 638 -7.20 22.68 17.52
CA LEU A 638 -8.32 22.48 18.45
C LEU A 638 -8.26 21.07 19.01
N VAL A 639 -8.34 20.95 20.32
CA VAL A 639 -8.34 19.68 21.07
C VAL A 639 -9.63 19.54 21.84
N ASN A 640 -10.41 18.50 21.50
CA ASN A 640 -11.58 18.11 22.26
C ASN A 640 -11.14 17.33 23.50
N VAL A 641 -11.53 17.77 24.68
CA VAL A 641 -11.17 17.17 25.96
C VAL A 641 -12.39 16.97 26.86
N LYS A 642 -12.31 15.99 27.78
CA LYS A 642 -13.34 15.75 28.79
C LYS A 642 -13.40 16.91 29.81
N ASN A 643 -12.24 17.36 30.28
CA ASN A 643 -12.08 18.47 31.21
C ASN A 643 -11.01 19.41 30.68
N LYS A 644 -11.24 20.73 30.71
CA LYS A 644 -10.21 21.72 30.31
C LYS A 644 -9.03 21.69 31.29
N PRO A 645 -7.77 21.91 30.81
CA PRO A 645 -6.57 21.86 31.65
C PRO A 645 -6.52 23.07 32.59
N ASN A 646 -6.06 22.88 33.82
CA ASN A 646 -5.63 23.94 34.72
C ASN A 646 -4.16 24.32 34.45
N GLU A 647 -3.61 25.30 35.16
CA GLU A 647 -2.23 25.77 34.98
C GLU A 647 -1.20 24.66 35.28
N ASN A 648 -1.43 23.81 36.28
CA ASN A 648 -0.54 22.68 36.60
C ASN A 648 -0.54 21.60 35.51
N ASP A 649 -1.68 21.39 34.86
CA ASP A 649 -1.81 20.41 33.76
C ASP A 649 -1.04 20.85 32.50
N LYS A 650 -0.84 22.17 32.33
CA LYS A 650 -0.09 22.75 31.19
C LYS A 650 1.43 22.67 31.39
N GLU A 651 1.92 22.41 32.59
CA GLU A 651 3.34 22.16 32.82
C GLU A 651 3.80 20.89 32.08
N SER A 652 4.95 20.96 31.41
CA SER A 652 5.46 19.88 30.55
C SER A 652 5.50 18.50 31.23
N LYS A 653 5.82 18.44 32.53
CA LYS A 653 5.84 17.19 33.32
C LYS A 653 4.47 16.55 33.57
N ASN A 654 3.39 17.34 33.59
CA ASN A 654 2.02 16.89 33.89
C ASN A 654 1.20 16.75 32.59
N TYR A 655 1.60 17.42 31.52
CA TYR A 655 0.84 17.57 30.28
C TYR A 655 0.54 16.25 29.57
N GLU A 656 1.52 15.35 29.50
CA GLU A 656 1.32 14.01 28.92
C GLU A 656 0.24 13.23 29.68
N GLN A 657 0.30 13.23 31.02
CA GLN A 657 -0.69 12.53 31.85
C GLN A 657 -2.06 13.17 31.74
N TYR A 658 -2.13 14.50 31.67
CA TYR A 658 -3.39 15.20 31.43
C TYR A 658 -4.02 14.77 30.09
N LEU A 659 -3.25 14.76 29.00
CA LEU A 659 -3.73 14.32 27.69
C LEU A 659 -4.21 12.86 27.74
N LYS A 660 -3.46 11.94 28.33
CA LYS A 660 -3.85 10.53 28.46
C LYS A 660 -5.22 10.37 29.14
N ASN A 661 -5.54 11.23 30.11
CA ASN A 661 -6.79 11.15 30.86
C ASN A 661 -7.97 11.87 30.19
N ASN A 662 -7.72 12.95 29.47
CA ASN A 662 -8.77 13.87 29.01
C ASN A 662 -8.93 13.98 27.50
N PHE A 663 -7.94 13.58 26.70
CA PHE A 663 -7.99 13.70 25.25
C PHE A 663 -9.11 12.87 24.64
N ILE A 664 -9.83 13.46 23.69
CA ILE A 664 -10.85 12.79 22.87
C ILE A 664 -10.46 12.83 21.40
N ASP A 665 -10.18 14.03 20.87
CA ASP A 665 -9.81 14.27 19.47
C ASP A 665 -9.07 15.58 19.28
N ALA A 666 -8.42 15.74 18.11
CA ALA A 666 -7.82 17.01 17.72
C ALA A 666 -7.84 17.23 16.22
N PHE A 667 -7.96 18.48 15.79
CA PHE A 667 -7.75 18.83 14.39
C PHE A 667 -7.13 20.22 14.19
N CYS A 668 -6.48 20.37 13.03
CA CYS A 668 -5.83 21.61 12.64
C CYS A 668 -6.84 22.62 12.10
N CYS A 669 -6.67 23.90 12.50
CA CYS A 669 -7.43 25.05 12.02
C CYS A 669 -6.49 26.16 11.53
N HIS A 670 -7.04 27.05 10.74
CA HIS A 670 -6.47 28.36 10.45
C HIS A 670 -7.27 29.43 11.17
N ASN A 671 -6.62 30.13 12.09
CA ASN A 671 -7.16 31.31 12.75
C ASN A 671 -6.79 32.52 11.88
N ALA A 672 -7.77 33.16 11.27
CA ALA A 672 -7.62 34.45 10.60
C ALA A 672 -8.08 35.57 11.53
N THR A 673 -7.97 36.82 11.10
CA THR A 673 -8.31 37.99 11.94
C THR A 673 -9.77 38.01 12.40
N THR A 674 -10.68 37.45 11.59
CA THR A 674 -12.15 37.54 11.84
C THR A 674 -12.84 36.19 11.85
N ARG A 675 -12.11 35.08 11.57
CA ARG A 675 -12.72 33.77 11.40
C ARG A 675 -11.75 32.63 11.69
N LEU A 676 -12.33 31.52 12.10
CA LEU A 676 -11.67 30.24 12.29
C LEU A 676 -12.11 29.26 11.18
N THR A 677 -11.18 28.62 10.50
CA THR A 677 -11.46 27.71 9.37
C THR A 677 -10.77 26.37 9.61
N THR A 678 -11.46 25.24 9.39
CA THR A 678 -10.86 23.91 9.48
C THR A 678 -9.82 23.69 8.39
N MET A 679 -8.71 23.03 8.74
CA MET A 679 -7.62 22.70 7.83
C MET A 679 -7.44 21.19 7.65
N ILE A 680 -8.52 20.45 7.78
CA ILE A 680 -8.56 19.01 7.56
C ILE A 680 -8.90 18.69 6.10
N ASN A 681 -8.38 17.57 5.60
CA ASN A 681 -8.76 17.07 4.28
C ASN A 681 -10.13 16.36 4.34
N LYS A 682 -10.66 16.00 3.18
CA LYS A 682 -11.97 15.36 3.07
C LYS A 682 -12.01 14.00 3.76
N GLU A 683 -10.91 13.27 3.73
CA GLU A 683 -10.78 11.94 4.32
C GLU A 683 -10.91 12.00 5.85
N HIS A 684 -10.19 12.91 6.51
CA HIS A 684 -10.32 13.15 7.95
C HIS A 684 -11.70 13.68 8.32
N GLN A 685 -12.27 14.56 7.49
CA GLN A 685 -13.63 15.07 7.71
C GLN A 685 -14.65 13.93 7.78
N HIS A 686 -14.60 12.96 6.87
CA HIS A 686 -15.50 11.81 6.85
C HIS A 686 -15.44 10.99 8.14
N ILE A 687 -14.25 10.80 8.72
CA ILE A 687 -14.10 10.08 9.98
C ILE A 687 -14.71 10.84 11.16
N PHE A 688 -14.48 12.15 11.25
CA PHE A 688 -15.11 12.96 12.27
C PHE A 688 -16.64 12.99 12.12
N GLU A 689 -17.14 13.08 10.88
CA GLU A 689 -18.58 13.01 10.60
C GLU A 689 -19.19 11.69 11.08
N LEU A 690 -18.50 10.55 10.85
CA LEU A 690 -18.91 9.26 11.37
C LEU A 690 -18.88 9.21 12.91
N LYS A 691 -17.75 9.61 13.52
CA LYS A 691 -17.53 9.53 14.96
C LYS A 691 -18.55 10.36 15.75
N TYR A 692 -18.82 11.56 15.29
CA TYR A 692 -19.74 12.50 15.95
C TYR A 692 -21.18 12.44 15.41
N LYS A 693 -21.52 11.42 14.60
CA LYS A 693 -22.88 11.22 14.05
C LYS A 693 -23.44 12.49 13.39
N ILE A 694 -22.58 13.22 12.68
CA ILE A 694 -22.98 14.45 12.00
C ILE A 694 -23.94 14.06 10.87
N GLU A 695 -25.17 14.57 10.85
CA GLU A 695 -26.31 14.11 10.03
C GLU A 695 -26.12 14.14 8.50
N ASN A 696 -25.04 14.76 8.00
CA ASN A 696 -24.75 14.85 6.54
C ASN A 696 -24.38 13.51 5.86
N ILE A 697 -24.29 12.40 6.61
CA ILE A 697 -24.00 11.08 6.03
C ILE A 697 -25.25 10.45 5.44
N LEU A 698 -26.44 10.81 5.94
CA LEU A 698 -27.70 10.19 5.56
C LEU A 698 -28.49 11.00 4.51
N ASN A 699 -28.06 12.21 4.20
CA ASN A 699 -28.56 13.06 3.12
C ASN A 699 -27.54 13.06 1.96
#